data_521e0dcab8cc09fe335135162446cdf8
#
_entry.id   521e0dcab8cc09fe335135162446cdf8
#
_cell.length_a   1.000
_cell.length_b   1.000
_cell.length_c   1.000
_cell.angle_alpha   90.00
_cell.angle_beta   90.00
_cell.angle_gamma   90.00
#
_symmetry.space_group_name_H-M   'P 1'
#
loop_
_entity.id
_entity.type
_entity.pdbx_description
1 polymer ?
#
loop_
_entity_poly.entity_id
_entity_poly.type
_entity_poly.pdbx_seq_one_letter_code
_entity_poly.pdbx_strand_id
1 'polypeptide(L)'
;VDAVFSLLHPTVAAWCDEHLGAPTPPQAQAIPLASDAAGATLICSPTGTGKTLAAFLPVMSRLATLRDADTLHPRPYCLYISPLRALGYDVEVNLRRPLREMGLLERPNSERAVLRRGRIREQFVRTGVRTGDTPVEERRLMISRPPHVLITTPESLALMIAMESYRKTLRMVETVIVDEVHALAGNKRGVQLALLLEQLEELAGRPLRRVGLSATVAPLDRVASFLAGTERPCAIVDCRGLRSIKLEVTAPFAGAMAPLATAAKAMLALTADVRSTLIFTNVRSQAERIAHEMEIAGDRGCPSATLGMTAVIEPQQYTAVRDRAIGVHHSALERNVRHRVEAGLRAGTLRTVVCSTSLELGVDIGYIDRVLLLGGARGMTSTLQRVGRAGHRPDAVASGIVVAQDRDDIIEAAATRRCIAGGLIEDVQIPEAPLDVLAQFLVGLAVPDRRVEISAAFALARRALPYRDLTEADLRACVDYLSGRGAGPDEAHTRRIGADEDAFYGLGREASAAYFENVGTIPDEQTVSVHSNGQGIGRLDESFASGLREGDVFLLEGRTLRVKEIGPRGLRVEPHVGKPNVPQWSSHIKGVPPLLAREIGALRRGVAEALTAGGPQRALAYLRSRYKLTGVEATHVVRYIAQQRALSEIPDERRAVVEIYRMDNRQTAVFHTCAGRRVNETLARIVGARIARRYTINAQLTTDDNGFLIALPARRSLPDTVWAGMLSAENFEPDLLAGLRSSYMLRAHFRYVANTGLLVLRRAGGRTLRRGALSWNASKIFDRLFSADRAFPLIRETIRVVTRDLLDAPAARAYLEGLEAQPHVLHPVAATPFTFGIVTSSFGDTVAVDDRAAMIEALHERVLAVLGEAPEKPPQPEPVPYDKHGQPMLLR
;
A
#
# COMPACT_ATOMS: atom_id res chain seq x y z
N VAL A 1 -31.15 -28.51 3.17
CA VAL A 1 -29.95 -27.95 3.82
C VAL A 1 -28.72 -28.61 3.23
N ASP A 2 -27.80 -27.83 2.67
CA ASP A 2 -26.52 -28.38 2.19
C ASP A 2 -25.75 -29.03 3.34
N ALA A 3 -25.01 -30.11 3.05
CA ALA A 3 -24.25 -30.90 4.06
C ALA A 3 -23.28 -29.99 4.87
N VAL A 4 -22.72 -28.94 4.25
CA VAL A 4 -21.84 -27.99 4.93
C VAL A 4 -22.60 -27.09 5.89
N PHE A 5 -23.77 -26.57 5.48
CA PHE A 5 -24.58 -25.71 6.35
C PHE A 5 -25.24 -26.49 7.47
N SER A 6 -25.44 -27.81 7.32
CA SER A 6 -25.97 -28.67 8.41
C SER A 6 -25.02 -28.77 9.62
N LEU A 7 -23.73 -28.41 9.46
CA LEU A 7 -22.78 -28.32 10.57
C LEU A 7 -23.02 -27.09 11.47
N LEU A 8 -23.84 -26.15 11.01
CA LEU A 8 -24.15 -24.91 11.75
C LEU A 8 -25.41 -25.10 12.61
N HIS A 9 -25.61 -24.16 13.54
CA HIS A 9 -26.85 -24.12 14.33
C HIS A 9 -28.06 -24.03 13.40
N PRO A 10 -29.20 -24.73 13.71
CA PRO A 10 -30.35 -24.80 12.82
C PRO A 10 -30.87 -23.45 12.31
N THR A 11 -30.91 -22.44 13.18
CA THR A 11 -31.32 -21.06 12.79
C THR A 11 -30.36 -20.46 11.74
N VAL A 12 -29.05 -20.72 11.87
CA VAL A 12 -28.04 -20.21 10.94
C VAL A 12 -28.07 -20.98 9.63
N ALA A 13 -28.23 -22.30 9.71
CA ALA A 13 -28.35 -23.18 8.54
C ALA A 13 -29.58 -22.81 7.69
N ALA A 14 -30.75 -22.60 8.32
CA ALA A 14 -31.96 -22.18 7.64
C ALA A 14 -31.80 -20.83 6.93
N TRP A 15 -31.16 -19.86 7.59
CA TRP A 15 -30.85 -18.58 6.96
C TRP A 15 -29.90 -18.71 5.76
N CYS A 16 -28.90 -19.60 5.84
CA CYS A 16 -27.99 -19.87 4.72
C CYS A 16 -28.73 -20.45 3.52
N ASP A 17 -29.63 -21.43 3.75
CA ASP A 17 -30.41 -22.05 2.67
C ASP A 17 -31.35 -21.02 2.00
N GLU A 18 -31.97 -20.14 2.77
CA GLU A 18 -32.88 -19.11 2.25
C GLU A 18 -32.16 -18.00 1.46
N HIS A 19 -30.97 -17.55 1.93
CA HIS A 19 -30.33 -16.34 1.43
C HIS A 19 -29.09 -16.59 0.56
N LEU A 20 -28.42 -17.74 0.72
CA LEU A 20 -27.16 -18.06 0.03
C LEU A 20 -27.34 -19.19 -0.99
N GLY A 21 -28.27 -20.11 -0.75
CA GLY A 21 -28.42 -21.33 -1.51
C GLY A 21 -27.24 -22.30 -1.26
N ALA A 22 -26.41 -22.57 -2.26
CA ALA A 22 -25.25 -23.43 -2.09
C ALA A 22 -24.04 -22.69 -1.46
N PRO A 23 -23.22 -23.39 -0.63
CA PRO A 23 -22.01 -22.78 -0.09
C PRO A 23 -20.99 -22.46 -1.20
N THR A 24 -20.39 -21.29 -1.12
CA THR A 24 -19.26 -20.96 -2.00
C THR A 24 -18.03 -21.81 -1.68
N PRO A 25 -17.07 -22.01 -2.60
CA PRO A 25 -15.89 -22.83 -2.34
C PRO A 25 -15.11 -22.45 -1.06
N PRO A 26 -14.89 -21.16 -0.72
CA PRO A 26 -14.31 -20.81 0.57
C PRO A 26 -15.18 -21.21 1.77
N GLN A 27 -16.51 -21.12 1.68
CA GLN A 27 -17.42 -21.53 2.74
C GLN A 27 -17.42 -23.05 2.92
N ALA A 28 -17.49 -23.79 1.82
CA ALA A 28 -17.48 -25.25 1.83
C ALA A 28 -16.23 -25.84 2.48
N GLN A 29 -15.06 -25.22 2.27
CA GLN A 29 -13.81 -25.67 2.83
C GLN A 29 -13.56 -25.15 4.26
N ALA A 30 -13.93 -23.89 4.56
CA ALA A 30 -13.59 -23.27 5.84
C ALA A 30 -14.58 -23.62 6.97
N ILE A 31 -15.88 -23.78 6.69
CA ILE A 31 -16.88 -24.06 7.74
C ILE A 31 -16.58 -25.35 8.50
N PRO A 32 -16.25 -26.50 7.84
CA PRO A 32 -15.86 -27.71 8.54
C PRO A 32 -14.64 -27.54 9.45
N LEU A 33 -13.64 -26.78 9.02
CA LEU A 33 -12.42 -26.51 9.79
C LEU A 33 -12.69 -25.64 11.03
N ALA A 34 -13.74 -24.85 11.01
CA ALA A 34 -14.13 -24.00 12.14
C ALA A 34 -14.70 -24.78 13.32
N SER A 35 -15.01 -26.07 13.16
CA SER A 35 -15.46 -26.96 14.24
C SER A 35 -14.31 -27.38 15.16
N ASP A 36 -13.05 -27.30 14.70
CA ASP A 36 -11.87 -27.57 15.50
C ASP A 36 -11.56 -26.41 16.45
N ALA A 37 -11.60 -26.69 17.75
CA ALA A 37 -11.63 -25.67 18.80
C ALA A 37 -10.31 -24.89 18.97
N ALA A 38 -9.18 -25.37 18.48
CA ALA A 38 -7.85 -24.85 18.79
C ALA A 38 -6.99 -24.51 17.55
N GLY A 39 -7.52 -24.67 16.32
CA GLY A 39 -6.75 -24.51 15.09
C GLY A 39 -6.69 -23.08 14.56
N ALA A 40 -5.65 -22.80 13.79
CA ALA A 40 -5.61 -21.61 12.93
C ALA A 40 -6.07 -21.98 11.52
N THR A 41 -6.78 -21.08 10.85
CA THR A 41 -7.23 -21.26 9.45
C THR A 41 -6.96 -19.98 8.66
N LEU A 42 -6.23 -20.09 7.55
CA LEU A 42 -6.05 -19.02 6.59
C LEU A 42 -6.95 -19.23 5.38
N ILE A 43 -7.88 -18.33 5.13
CA ILE A 43 -8.77 -18.35 3.97
C ILE A 43 -8.24 -17.35 2.94
N CYS A 44 -7.68 -17.85 1.86
CA CYS A 44 -7.14 -17.06 0.76
C CYS A 44 -8.06 -17.18 -0.46
N SER A 45 -8.72 -16.07 -0.81
CA SER A 45 -9.71 -16.04 -1.88
C SER A 45 -9.88 -14.62 -2.43
N PRO A 46 -10.21 -14.43 -3.72
CA PRO A 46 -10.53 -13.14 -4.29
C PRO A 46 -11.66 -12.41 -3.54
N THR A 47 -11.76 -11.10 -3.74
CA THR A 47 -12.88 -10.32 -3.19
C THR A 47 -14.22 -10.75 -3.80
N GLY A 48 -15.30 -10.70 -2.99
CA GLY A 48 -16.65 -11.06 -3.46
C GLY A 48 -16.96 -12.55 -3.49
N THR A 49 -16.08 -13.45 -3.01
CA THR A 49 -16.28 -14.91 -2.98
C THR A 49 -16.91 -15.44 -1.70
N GLY A 50 -17.32 -14.58 -0.78
CA GLY A 50 -17.97 -14.97 0.47
C GLY A 50 -17.01 -15.36 1.61
N LYS A 51 -15.70 -15.06 1.53
CA LYS A 51 -14.70 -15.37 2.57
C LYS A 51 -15.03 -14.77 3.95
N THR A 52 -15.52 -13.51 4.00
CA THR A 52 -15.87 -12.85 5.27
C THR A 52 -17.02 -13.57 5.98
N LEU A 53 -18.04 -13.96 5.20
CA LEU A 53 -19.16 -14.72 5.73
C LEU A 53 -18.74 -16.14 6.15
N ALA A 54 -17.80 -16.78 5.43
CA ALA A 54 -17.22 -18.06 5.82
C ALA A 54 -16.60 -18.03 7.23
N ALA A 55 -16.01 -16.91 7.64
CA ALA A 55 -15.46 -16.74 8.97
C ALA A 55 -16.52 -16.40 10.02
N PHE A 56 -17.57 -15.64 9.66
CA PHE A 56 -18.59 -15.23 10.61
C PHE A 56 -19.67 -16.31 10.88
N LEU A 57 -20.04 -17.13 9.90
CA LEU A 57 -21.09 -18.16 10.06
C LEU A 57 -20.83 -19.09 11.26
N PRO A 58 -19.60 -19.64 11.46
CA PRO A 58 -19.33 -20.45 12.65
C PRO A 58 -19.44 -19.67 13.97
N VAL A 59 -19.09 -18.38 13.97
CA VAL A 59 -19.21 -17.51 15.14
C VAL A 59 -20.70 -17.27 15.45
N MET A 60 -21.51 -16.96 14.44
CA MET A 60 -22.96 -16.79 14.61
C MET A 60 -23.62 -18.08 15.12
N SER A 61 -23.22 -19.23 14.57
CA SER A 61 -23.65 -20.56 15.02
C SER A 61 -23.34 -20.79 16.49
N ARG A 62 -22.11 -20.50 16.92
CA ARG A 62 -21.68 -20.62 18.33
C ARG A 62 -22.53 -19.71 19.24
N LEU A 63 -22.75 -18.46 18.84
CA LEU A 63 -23.55 -17.49 19.61
C LEU A 63 -25.04 -17.92 19.70
N ALA A 64 -25.60 -18.46 18.62
CA ALA A 64 -26.96 -19.02 18.62
C ALA A 64 -27.08 -20.21 19.60
N THR A 65 -26.11 -21.13 19.57
CA THR A 65 -26.04 -22.28 20.49
C THR A 65 -25.97 -21.82 21.94
N LEU A 66 -25.14 -20.83 22.25
CA LEU A 66 -24.99 -20.29 23.61
C LEU A 66 -26.26 -19.59 24.08
N ARG A 67 -26.97 -18.89 23.21
CA ARG A 67 -28.26 -18.26 23.50
C ARG A 67 -29.31 -19.32 23.80
N ASP A 68 -29.46 -20.33 22.98
CA ASP A 68 -30.50 -21.35 23.13
C ASP A 68 -30.23 -22.25 24.36
N ALA A 69 -28.95 -22.45 24.68
CA ALA A 69 -28.54 -23.13 25.92
C ALA A 69 -28.65 -22.21 27.15
N ASP A 70 -29.08 -20.97 27.00
CA ASP A 70 -29.18 -19.99 28.09
C ASP A 70 -27.86 -19.69 28.83
N THR A 71 -26.74 -19.81 28.07
CA THR A 71 -25.34 -19.62 28.55
C THR A 71 -24.62 -18.44 27.88
N LEU A 72 -25.36 -17.62 27.11
CA LEU A 72 -24.78 -16.41 26.54
C LEU A 72 -24.56 -15.36 27.61
N HIS A 73 -23.33 -14.96 27.86
CA HIS A 73 -22.94 -13.99 28.87
C HIS A 73 -22.50 -12.66 28.23
N PRO A 74 -22.58 -11.51 28.94
CA PRO A 74 -22.11 -10.21 28.45
C PRO A 74 -20.58 -10.12 28.40
N ARG A 75 -19.99 -10.74 27.37
CA ARG A 75 -18.55 -10.79 27.14
C ARG A 75 -18.22 -10.92 25.65
N PRO A 76 -17.02 -10.53 25.18
CA PRO A 76 -16.61 -10.78 23.81
C PRO A 76 -16.24 -12.27 23.61
N TYR A 77 -16.92 -12.92 22.70
CA TYR A 77 -16.58 -14.27 22.22
C TYR A 77 -15.72 -14.22 20.98
N CYS A 78 -15.90 -13.18 20.14
CA CYS A 78 -15.14 -13.00 18.92
C CYS A 78 -14.54 -11.59 18.84
N LEU A 79 -13.26 -11.52 18.48
CA LEU A 79 -12.60 -10.30 18.02
C LEU A 79 -12.46 -10.33 16.50
N TYR A 80 -12.94 -9.29 15.83
CA TYR A 80 -12.69 -9.07 14.42
C TYR A 80 -11.72 -7.90 14.26
N ILE A 81 -10.53 -8.18 13.71
CA ILE A 81 -9.42 -7.22 13.61
C ILE A 81 -9.18 -6.90 12.14
N SER A 82 -9.29 -5.62 11.77
CA SER A 82 -9.03 -5.17 10.40
C SER A 82 -8.03 -4.01 10.38
N PRO A 83 -7.21 -3.92 9.34
CA PRO A 83 -6.28 -2.79 9.16
C PRO A 83 -6.97 -1.47 8.85
N LEU A 84 -8.22 -1.49 8.39
CA LEU A 84 -8.95 -0.33 7.91
C LEU A 84 -9.94 0.19 8.94
N ARG A 85 -10.08 1.52 9.04
CA ARG A 85 -11.11 2.16 9.88
C ARG A 85 -12.49 2.18 9.24
N ALA A 86 -12.57 1.98 7.92
CA ALA A 86 -13.81 2.04 7.12
C ALA A 86 -14.63 0.73 7.18
N LEU A 87 -14.68 0.08 8.33
CA LEU A 87 -15.30 -1.24 8.56
C LEU A 87 -16.83 -1.26 8.61
N GLY A 88 -17.48 -0.10 8.60
CA GLY A 88 -18.90 -0.02 8.94
C GLY A 88 -19.83 -0.82 8.04
N TYR A 89 -19.57 -0.84 6.72
CA TYR A 89 -20.43 -1.51 5.75
C TYR A 89 -20.23 -3.02 5.70
N ASP A 90 -19.00 -3.49 5.64
CA ASP A 90 -18.70 -4.93 5.62
C ASP A 90 -19.25 -5.65 6.86
N VAL A 91 -19.12 -5.01 8.02
CA VAL A 91 -19.70 -5.51 9.27
C VAL A 91 -21.23 -5.48 9.23
N GLU A 92 -21.84 -4.46 8.63
CA GLU A 92 -23.29 -4.39 8.51
C GLU A 92 -23.80 -5.52 7.61
N VAL A 93 -23.19 -5.73 6.44
CA VAL A 93 -23.64 -6.73 5.46
C VAL A 93 -23.34 -8.16 5.91
N ASN A 94 -22.13 -8.42 6.39
CA ASN A 94 -21.68 -9.79 6.67
C ASN A 94 -21.92 -10.25 8.12
N LEU A 95 -22.29 -9.36 9.03
CA LEU A 95 -22.52 -9.70 10.43
C LEU A 95 -23.88 -9.20 10.93
N ARG A 96 -24.13 -7.88 10.92
CA ARG A 96 -25.32 -7.32 11.56
C ARG A 96 -26.61 -7.64 10.84
N ARG A 97 -26.60 -7.57 9.51
CA ARG A 97 -27.78 -7.88 8.69
C ARG A 97 -28.18 -9.35 8.84
N PRO A 98 -27.28 -10.35 8.66
CA PRO A 98 -27.62 -11.75 8.95
C PRO A 98 -28.15 -11.98 10.37
N LEU A 99 -27.49 -11.44 11.40
CA LEU A 99 -27.95 -11.57 12.78
C LEU A 99 -29.34 -10.95 13.01
N ARG A 100 -29.68 -9.87 12.31
CA ARG A 100 -30.98 -9.20 12.39
C ARG A 100 -32.06 -10.04 11.71
N GLU A 101 -31.78 -10.56 10.53
CA GLU A 101 -32.69 -11.41 9.75
C GLU A 101 -32.97 -12.73 10.48
N MET A 102 -31.98 -13.29 11.15
CA MET A 102 -32.16 -14.46 12.03
C MET A 102 -32.84 -14.17 13.38
N GLY A 103 -33.18 -12.91 13.68
CA GLY A 103 -33.75 -12.51 14.98
C GLY A 103 -32.77 -12.62 16.16
N LEU A 104 -31.48 -12.70 15.90
CA LEU A 104 -30.42 -12.85 16.91
C LEU A 104 -29.90 -11.50 17.41
N LEU A 105 -29.95 -10.43 16.60
CA LEU A 105 -29.37 -9.13 16.94
C LEU A 105 -30.24 -8.34 17.92
N GLU A 106 -29.62 -7.72 18.92
CA GLU A 106 -30.32 -6.78 19.84
C GLU A 106 -30.96 -5.62 19.06
N ARG A 107 -32.26 -5.36 19.36
CA ARG A 107 -32.99 -4.20 18.83
C ARG A 107 -32.96 -3.05 19.84
N PRO A 108 -33.05 -1.78 19.39
CA PRO A 108 -33.00 -0.62 20.31
C PRO A 108 -33.96 -0.65 21.49
N ASN A 109 -35.13 -1.30 21.35
CA ASN A 109 -36.19 -1.39 22.37
C ASN A 109 -36.46 -2.82 22.87
N SER A 110 -35.54 -3.77 22.63
CA SER A 110 -35.69 -5.13 23.16
C SER A 110 -35.52 -5.16 24.69
N GLU A 111 -36.28 -6.00 25.39
CA GLU A 111 -36.07 -6.28 26.81
C GLU A 111 -34.60 -6.76 27.02
N ARG A 112 -33.87 -5.96 27.81
CA ARG A 112 -32.39 -5.96 27.76
C ARG A 112 -31.73 -7.13 28.47
N ALA A 113 -32.39 -7.76 29.42
CA ALA A 113 -31.90 -8.94 30.12
C ALA A 113 -33.02 -9.52 30.98
N VAL A 114 -33.13 -10.81 31.02
CA VAL A 114 -34.04 -11.49 31.93
C VAL A 114 -33.25 -11.94 33.17
N LEU A 115 -33.62 -11.41 34.33
CA LEU A 115 -33.08 -11.87 35.60
C LEU A 115 -33.75 -13.23 35.93
N ARG A 116 -33.03 -14.34 35.63
CA ARG A 116 -33.42 -15.65 36.11
C ARG A 116 -32.42 -16.16 37.15
N ARG A 117 -32.86 -16.50 38.33
CA ARG A 117 -32.06 -17.06 39.42
C ARG A 117 -30.82 -16.20 39.80
N GLY A 118 -30.96 -14.86 39.78
CA GLY A 118 -29.87 -13.95 40.20
C GLY A 118 -28.73 -13.79 39.19
N ARG A 119 -28.84 -14.29 37.97
CA ARG A 119 -27.85 -14.10 36.90
C ARG A 119 -28.44 -13.33 35.74
N ILE A 120 -27.67 -12.37 35.20
CA ILE A 120 -28.01 -11.62 33.99
C ILE A 120 -27.81 -12.55 32.81
N ARG A 121 -28.86 -12.84 32.04
CA ARG A 121 -28.81 -13.65 30.82
C ARG A 121 -29.14 -12.81 29.61
N GLU A 122 -28.36 -12.95 28.55
CA GLU A 122 -28.55 -12.19 27.33
C GLU A 122 -29.39 -13.00 26.33
N GLN A 123 -30.46 -12.39 25.86
CA GLN A 123 -31.34 -13.00 24.85
C GLN A 123 -30.92 -12.65 23.42
N PHE A 124 -30.08 -11.62 23.24
CA PHE A 124 -29.69 -11.10 21.97
C PHE A 124 -28.17 -10.91 21.86
N VAL A 125 -27.66 -11.09 20.65
CA VAL A 125 -26.26 -10.84 20.30
C VAL A 125 -26.02 -9.34 20.15
N ARG A 126 -24.96 -8.85 20.75
CA ARG A 126 -24.48 -7.47 20.59
C ARG A 126 -23.20 -7.43 19.79
N THR A 127 -23.10 -6.44 18.91
CA THR A 127 -21.87 -6.12 18.18
C THR A 127 -21.39 -4.72 18.56
N GLY A 128 -20.07 -4.53 18.63
CA GLY A 128 -19.48 -3.22 18.97
C GLY A 128 -18.26 -2.93 18.10
N VAL A 129 -18.05 -1.65 17.76
CA VAL A 129 -16.88 -1.19 17.01
C VAL A 129 -16.03 -0.31 17.91
N ARG A 130 -14.79 -0.72 18.18
CA ARG A 130 -13.82 0.00 19.01
C ARG A 130 -12.57 0.33 18.17
N THR A 131 -12.54 1.54 17.65
CA THR A 131 -11.43 2.11 16.89
C THR A 131 -10.98 3.44 17.49
N GLY A 132 -9.98 4.10 16.89
CA GLY A 132 -9.58 5.46 17.25
C GLY A 132 -10.72 6.48 17.16
N ASP A 133 -11.67 6.26 16.27
CA ASP A 133 -12.77 7.19 15.97
C ASP A 133 -14.04 6.96 16.83
N THR A 134 -14.06 5.89 17.64
CA THR A 134 -15.21 5.57 18.51
C THR A 134 -15.36 6.62 19.62
N PRO A 135 -16.55 7.22 19.82
CA PRO A 135 -16.80 8.18 20.87
C PRO A 135 -16.48 7.66 22.28
N VAL A 136 -16.09 8.57 23.18
CA VAL A 136 -15.69 8.20 24.54
C VAL A 136 -16.83 7.51 25.31
N GLU A 137 -18.05 7.97 25.12
CA GLU A 137 -19.25 7.40 25.76
C GLU A 137 -19.52 5.96 25.32
N GLU A 138 -19.42 5.68 24.03
CA GLU A 138 -19.54 4.32 23.51
C GLU A 138 -18.44 3.41 24.03
N ARG A 139 -17.19 3.93 24.14
CA ARG A 139 -16.08 3.17 24.74
C ARG A 139 -16.36 2.78 26.18
N ARG A 140 -16.94 3.69 26.99
CA ARG A 140 -17.33 3.42 28.37
C ARG A 140 -18.44 2.40 28.45
N LEU A 141 -19.43 2.50 27.56
CA LEU A 141 -20.53 1.54 27.48
C LEU A 141 -20.02 0.13 27.16
N MET A 142 -19.04 -0.02 26.27
CA MET A 142 -18.43 -1.32 25.95
C MET A 142 -17.68 -1.96 27.11
N ILE A 143 -17.21 -1.19 28.10
CA ILE A 143 -16.60 -1.73 29.32
C ILE A 143 -17.67 -2.26 30.27
N SER A 144 -18.74 -1.49 30.48
CA SER A 144 -19.82 -1.88 31.40
C SER A 144 -20.75 -2.95 30.80
N ARG A 145 -20.90 -2.93 29.48
CA ARG A 145 -21.74 -3.86 28.73
C ARG A 145 -21.02 -4.36 27.47
N PRO A 146 -20.08 -5.32 27.62
CA PRO A 146 -19.23 -5.77 26.51
C PRO A 146 -20.04 -6.39 25.38
N PRO A 147 -19.72 -6.09 24.09
CA PRO A 147 -20.33 -6.76 22.95
C PRO A 147 -19.86 -8.21 22.83
N HIS A 148 -20.69 -9.07 22.26
CA HIS A 148 -20.33 -10.48 22.00
C HIS A 148 -19.37 -10.62 20.81
N VAL A 149 -19.49 -9.73 19.81
CA VAL A 149 -18.53 -9.58 18.72
C VAL A 149 -17.97 -8.16 18.75
N LEU A 150 -16.67 -8.04 19.00
CA LEU A 150 -15.95 -6.77 19.08
C LEU A 150 -15.09 -6.57 17.83
N ILE A 151 -15.38 -5.52 17.07
CA ILE A 151 -14.65 -5.11 15.88
C ILE A 151 -13.61 -4.06 16.25
N THR A 152 -12.36 -4.25 15.84
CA THR A 152 -11.27 -3.36 16.25
C THR A 152 -10.13 -3.27 15.23
N THR A 153 -9.12 -2.44 15.50
CA THR A 153 -7.85 -2.35 14.77
C THR A 153 -6.69 -2.80 15.64
N PRO A 154 -5.51 -3.16 15.07
CA PRO A 154 -4.34 -3.55 15.85
C PRO A 154 -3.97 -2.54 16.93
N GLU A 155 -3.96 -1.25 16.62
CA GLU A 155 -3.63 -0.18 17.55
C GLU A 155 -4.63 -0.08 18.71
N SER A 156 -5.92 -0.26 18.42
CA SER A 156 -6.95 -0.26 19.46
C SER A 156 -6.88 -1.49 20.33
N LEU A 157 -6.52 -2.65 19.77
CA LEU A 157 -6.28 -3.88 20.54
C LEU A 157 -5.12 -3.71 21.51
N ALA A 158 -4.00 -3.10 21.07
CA ALA A 158 -2.86 -2.79 21.93
C ALA A 158 -3.28 -1.97 23.16
N LEU A 159 -4.09 -0.91 22.95
CA LEU A 159 -4.65 -0.09 24.02
C LEU A 159 -5.55 -0.92 24.95
N MET A 160 -6.43 -1.74 24.42
CA MET A 160 -7.35 -2.54 25.23
C MET A 160 -6.63 -3.58 26.08
N ILE A 161 -5.63 -4.27 25.54
CA ILE A 161 -4.84 -5.27 26.28
C ILE A 161 -4.04 -4.59 27.42
N ALA A 162 -3.59 -3.36 27.23
CA ALA A 162 -2.88 -2.60 28.24
C ALA A 162 -3.80 -2.14 29.40
N MET A 163 -5.11 -1.91 29.12
CA MET A 163 -6.08 -1.41 30.10
C MET A 163 -6.69 -2.54 30.93
N GLU A 164 -6.59 -2.49 32.26
CA GLU A 164 -7.09 -3.53 33.18
C GLU A 164 -8.61 -3.78 33.02
N SER A 165 -9.40 -2.73 32.75
CA SER A 165 -10.85 -2.86 32.54
C SER A 165 -11.19 -3.74 31.33
N TYR A 166 -10.45 -3.62 30.22
CA TYR A 166 -10.65 -4.45 29.06
C TYR A 166 -10.00 -5.84 29.17
N ARG A 167 -8.87 -5.97 29.86
CA ARG A 167 -8.20 -7.26 30.07
C ARG A 167 -9.15 -8.30 30.68
N LYS A 168 -9.96 -7.92 31.66
CA LYS A 168 -10.94 -8.82 32.31
C LYS A 168 -11.93 -9.39 31.28
N THR A 169 -12.38 -8.59 30.34
CA THR A 169 -13.32 -9.02 29.30
C THR A 169 -12.64 -9.78 28.18
N LEU A 170 -11.42 -9.39 27.78
CA LEU A 170 -10.66 -10.04 26.72
C LEU A 170 -10.20 -11.47 27.07
N ARG A 171 -10.03 -11.81 28.35
CA ARG A 171 -9.77 -13.19 28.80
C ARG A 171 -10.78 -14.21 28.31
N MET A 172 -11.97 -13.74 27.95
CA MET A 172 -13.09 -14.61 27.62
C MET A 172 -13.24 -14.82 26.11
N VAL A 173 -12.40 -14.21 25.28
CA VAL A 173 -12.40 -14.37 23.82
C VAL A 173 -12.14 -15.83 23.45
N GLU A 174 -12.90 -16.35 22.48
CA GLU A 174 -12.79 -17.71 21.95
C GLU A 174 -12.19 -17.72 20.54
N THR A 175 -12.57 -16.73 19.72
CA THR A 175 -12.19 -16.65 18.30
C THR A 175 -11.63 -15.28 17.97
N VAL A 176 -10.58 -15.25 17.16
CA VAL A 176 -10.03 -14.03 16.57
C VAL A 176 -10.08 -14.16 15.05
N ILE A 177 -10.76 -13.24 14.40
CA ILE A 177 -10.75 -13.11 12.94
C ILE A 177 -9.84 -11.94 12.58
N VAL A 178 -8.82 -12.19 11.78
CA VAL A 178 -7.91 -11.16 11.23
C VAL A 178 -8.25 -10.98 9.76
N ASP A 179 -8.78 -9.81 9.44
CA ASP A 179 -9.12 -9.48 8.05
C ASP A 179 -7.95 -8.81 7.32
N GLU A 180 -7.93 -8.98 5.99
CA GLU A 180 -6.88 -8.43 5.10
C GLU A 180 -5.46 -8.73 5.60
N VAL A 181 -5.19 -10.00 5.99
CA VAL A 181 -3.89 -10.43 6.54
C VAL A 181 -2.73 -10.02 5.65
N HIS A 182 -2.92 -10.07 4.31
CA HIS A 182 -1.91 -9.66 3.33
C HIS A 182 -1.52 -8.17 3.44
N ALA A 183 -2.44 -7.30 3.88
CA ALA A 183 -2.16 -5.89 4.09
C ALA A 183 -1.42 -5.62 5.42
N LEU A 184 -1.40 -6.60 6.32
CA LEU A 184 -0.75 -6.52 7.63
C LEU A 184 0.61 -7.22 7.63
N ALA A 185 0.71 -8.41 7.06
CA ALA A 185 1.90 -9.27 7.18
C ALA A 185 3.21 -8.59 6.74
N GLY A 186 3.16 -7.70 5.72
CA GLY A 186 4.33 -7.02 5.16
C GLY A 186 4.73 -5.72 5.86
N ASN A 187 4.23 -5.41 7.06
CA ASN A 187 4.55 -4.14 7.71
C ASN A 187 4.54 -4.24 9.25
N LYS A 188 5.06 -3.20 9.92
CA LYS A 188 5.16 -3.15 11.40
C LYS A 188 3.82 -3.21 12.12
N ARG A 189 2.70 -2.81 11.50
CA ARG A 189 1.37 -2.96 12.10
C ARG A 189 1.00 -4.42 12.28
N GLY A 190 1.31 -5.24 11.27
CA GLY A 190 1.13 -6.67 11.36
C GLY A 190 2.08 -7.31 12.36
N VAL A 191 3.34 -6.88 12.42
CA VAL A 191 4.29 -7.35 13.44
C VAL A 191 3.76 -7.06 14.85
N GLN A 192 3.25 -5.86 15.10
CA GLN A 192 2.59 -5.52 16.35
C GLN A 192 1.40 -6.43 16.62
N LEU A 193 0.56 -6.67 15.61
CA LEU A 193 -0.59 -7.58 15.75
C LEU A 193 -0.15 -9.00 16.09
N ALA A 194 0.89 -9.54 15.47
CA ALA A 194 1.39 -10.89 15.76
C ALA A 194 1.77 -11.04 17.24
N LEU A 195 2.47 -10.05 17.82
CA LEU A 195 2.77 -10.04 19.26
C LEU A 195 1.50 -9.94 20.13
N LEU A 196 0.54 -9.10 19.72
CA LEU A 196 -0.72 -8.93 20.44
C LEU A 196 -1.60 -10.19 20.41
N LEU A 197 -1.55 -10.99 19.36
CA LEU A 197 -2.25 -12.27 19.27
C LEU A 197 -1.67 -13.28 20.27
N GLU A 198 -0.34 -13.33 20.42
CA GLU A 198 0.29 -14.18 21.43
C GLU A 198 -0.03 -13.70 22.86
N GLN A 199 0.03 -12.39 23.08
CA GLN A 199 -0.33 -11.79 24.38
C GLN A 199 -1.82 -12.00 24.73
N LEU A 200 -2.71 -11.96 23.74
CA LEU A 200 -4.14 -12.22 23.95
C LEU A 200 -4.39 -13.68 24.35
N GLU A 201 -3.69 -14.61 23.74
CA GLU A 201 -3.79 -16.03 24.07
C GLU A 201 -3.24 -16.33 25.46
N GLU A 202 -2.10 -15.74 25.80
CA GLU A 202 -1.53 -15.80 27.16
C GLU A 202 -2.53 -15.22 28.19
N LEU A 203 -3.17 -14.10 27.86
CA LEU A 203 -4.20 -13.48 28.70
C LEU A 203 -5.44 -14.37 28.85
N ALA A 204 -5.86 -15.07 27.80
CA ALA A 204 -6.99 -16.00 27.83
C ALA A 204 -6.70 -17.29 28.61
N GLY A 205 -5.42 -17.67 28.78
CA GLY A 205 -4.98 -18.90 29.43
C GLY A 205 -5.40 -20.18 28.71
N ARG A 206 -5.73 -20.08 27.42
CA ARG A 206 -6.17 -21.18 26.57
C ARG A 206 -5.92 -20.87 25.10
N PRO A 207 -5.78 -21.87 24.23
CA PRO A 207 -5.66 -21.67 22.80
C PRO A 207 -6.86 -20.90 22.25
N LEU A 208 -6.58 -19.95 21.34
CA LEU A 208 -7.59 -19.18 20.63
C LEU A 208 -7.72 -19.71 19.19
N ARG A 209 -8.95 -19.84 18.71
CA ARG A 209 -9.17 -20.05 17.28
C ARG A 209 -8.79 -18.79 16.51
N ARG A 210 -7.87 -18.89 15.55
CA ARG A 210 -7.43 -17.79 14.71
C ARG A 210 -7.88 -18.03 13.27
N VAL A 211 -8.66 -17.11 12.72
CA VAL A 211 -9.11 -17.15 11.32
C VAL A 211 -8.54 -15.95 10.59
N GLY A 212 -7.72 -16.18 9.58
CA GLY A 212 -7.18 -15.14 8.71
C GLY A 212 -7.93 -15.08 7.40
N LEU A 213 -8.33 -13.87 7.00
CA LEU A 213 -8.92 -13.58 5.70
C LEU A 213 -7.92 -12.84 4.84
N SER A 214 -7.65 -13.34 3.66
CA SER A 214 -6.68 -12.75 2.74
C SER A 214 -7.21 -12.73 1.32
N ALA A 215 -6.84 -11.71 0.58
CA ALA A 215 -6.86 -11.75 -0.87
C ALA A 215 -5.66 -12.56 -1.38
N THR A 216 -5.38 -12.50 -2.67
CA THR A 216 -4.24 -13.20 -3.29
C THR A 216 -2.91 -12.73 -2.69
N VAL A 217 -2.14 -13.66 -2.12
CA VAL A 217 -0.86 -13.43 -1.45
C VAL A 217 0.07 -14.65 -1.62
N ALA A 218 1.37 -14.43 -1.57
CA ALA A 218 2.39 -15.49 -1.58
C ALA A 218 3.56 -15.14 -0.64
N PRO A 219 4.28 -16.13 -0.09
CA PRO A 219 3.92 -17.54 -0.02
C PRO A 219 2.87 -17.81 1.08
N LEU A 220 1.92 -18.70 0.82
CA LEU A 220 0.80 -18.95 1.75
C LEU A 220 1.27 -19.49 3.09
N ASP A 221 2.23 -20.41 3.09
CA ASP A 221 2.74 -21.03 4.32
C ASP A 221 3.34 -20.00 5.29
N ARG A 222 4.07 -19.01 4.74
CA ARG A 222 4.65 -17.94 5.56
C ARG A 222 3.57 -17.03 6.16
N VAL A 223 2.51 -16.74 5.39
CA VAL A 223 1.36 -15.96 5.86
C VAL A 223 0.52 -16.76 6.88
N ALA A 224 0.37 -18.06 6.67
CA ALA A 224 -0.28 -18.96 7.62
C ALA A 224 0.49 -18.99 8.96
N SER A 225 1.81 -19.14 8.92
CA SER A 225 2.67 -19.08 10.12
C SER A 225 2.66 -17.70 10.78
N PHE A 226 2.54 -16.61 10.02
CA PHE A 226 2.36 -15.27 10.58
C PHE A 226 1.07 -15.16 11.41
N LEU A 227 -0.03 -15.75 10.95
CA LEU A 227 -1.31 -15.78 11.66
C LEU A 227 -1.29 -16.70 12.87
N ALA A 228 -0.77 -17.90 12.70
CA ALA A 228 -0.80 -18.95 13.70
C ALA A 228 0.25 -18.76 14.81
N GLY A 229 1.38 -18.14 14.49
CA GLY A 229 2.58 -18.16 15.33
C GLY A 229 3.51 -19.30 14.96
N THR A 230 4.58 -19.51 15.74
CA THR A 230 5.65 -20.47 15.43
C THR A 230 5.33 -21.92 15.78
N GLU A 231 4.40 -22.15 16.71
CA GLU A 231 4.18 -23.45 17.33
C GLU A 231 2.88 -24.14 16.93
N ARG A 232 2.01 -23.43 16.18
CA ARG A 232 0.67 -23.95 15.85
C ARG A 232 0.53 -24.26 14.37
N PRO A 233 -0.13 -25.40 14.02
CA PRO A 233 -0.51 -25.67 12.66
C PRO A 233 -1.58 -24.68 12.17
N CYS A 234 -1.55 -24.36 10.89
CA CYS A 234 -2.55 -23.53 10.22
C CYS A 234 -3.10 -24.27 9.00
N ALA A 235 -4.40 -24.49 8.98
CA ALA A 235 -5.07 -25.01 7.79
C ALA A 235 -5.15 -23.88 6.73
N ILE A 236 -4.85 -24.20 5.48
CA ILE A 236 -4.89 -23.24 4.37
C ILE A 236 -6.03 -23.62 3.43
N VAL A 237 -7.00 -22.72 3.31
CA VAL A 237 -8.07 -22.77 2.31
C VAL A 237 -7.64 -21.90 1.14
N ASP A 238 -7.09 -22.53 0.09
CA ASP A 238 -6.59 -21.84 -1.10
C ASP A 238 -7.63 -21.81 -2.21
N CYS A 239 -8.29 -20.69 -2.36
CA CYS A 239 -9.28 -20.44 -3.39
C CYS A 239 -8.86 -19.30 -4.34
N ARG A 240 -7.57 -19.05 -4.52
CA ARG A 240 -7.05 -17.94 -5.37
C ARG A 240 -7.41 -18.09 -6.83
N GLY A 241 -7.55 -19.33 -7.33
CA GLY A 241 -7.86 -19.63 -8.72
C GLY A 241 -9.34 -19.46 -9.12
N LEU A 242 -10.22 -19.09 -8.20
CA LEU A 242 -11.68 -19.00 -8.47
C LEU A 242 -12.06 -17.88 -9.46
N ARG A 243 -11.18 -16.93 -9.73
CA ARG A 243 -11.52 -15.79 -10.57
C ARG A 243 -10.48 -15.56 -11.66
N SER A 244 -10.94 -15.62 -12.91
CA SER A 244 -10.12 -15.25 -14.06
C SER A 244 -10.05 -13.72 -14.19
N ILE A 245 -8.86 -13.22 -14.50
CA ILE A 245 -8.63 -11.80 -14.76
C ILE A 245 -8.25 -11.63 -16.22
N LYS A 246 -8.95 -10.71 -16.90
CA LYS A 246 -8.60 -10.24 -18.25
C LYS A 246 -7.93 -8.87 -18.10
N LEU A 247 -6.64 -8.80 -18.43
CA LEU A 247 -5.87 -7.56 -18.43
C LEU A 247 -5.55 -7.19 -19.88
N GLU A 248 -6.12 -6.08 -20.33
CA GLU A 248 -5.85 -5.49 -21.64
C GLU A 248 -4.91 -4.29 -21.49
N VAL A 249 -4.26 -3.91 -22.58
CA VAL A 249 -3.37 -2.75 -22.65
C VAL A 249 -3.79 -1.91 -23.84
N THR A 250 -3.82 -0.61 -23.67
CA THR A 250 -4.03 0.34 -24.75
C THR A 250 -2.99 1.47 -24.68
N ALA A 251 -2.46 1.88 -25.83
CA ALA A 251 -1.44 2.91 -25.94
C ALA A 251 -1.99 4.09 -26.76
N PRO A 252 -2.57 5.11 -26.11
CA PRO A 252 -3.19 6.24 -26.81
C PRO A 252 -2.15 7.29 -27.27
N PHE A 253 -1.02 6.84 -27.83
CA PHE A 253 0.05 7.69 -28.36
C PHE A 253 0.70 7.09 -29.59
N ALA A 254 1.29 7.93 -30.42
CA ALA A 254 2.05 7.53 -31.59
C ALA A 254 3.57 7.58 -31.35
N GLY A 255 4.05 8.56 -30.60
CA GLY A 255 5.45 8.81 -30.29
C GLY A 255 5.97 7.99 -29.09
N ALA A 256 6.69 8.65 -28.20
CA ALA A 256 7.33 8.02 -27.05
C ALA A 256 6.47 8.04 -25.80
N MET A 257 5.61 9.04 -25.62
CA MET A 257 4.79 9.24 -24.42
C MET A 257 3.46 9.92 -24.74
N ALA A 258 2.39 9.54 -24.02
CA ALA A 258 1.09 10.21 -24.08
C ALA A 258 1.07 11.48 -23.23
N PRO A 259 0.72 12.65 -23.78
CA PRO A 259 0.30 13.77 -22.95
C PRO A 259 -0.89 13.38 -22.07
N LEU A 260 -0.98 13.93 -20.84
CA LEU A 260 -2.03 13.58 -19.90
C LEU A 260 -3.44 13.83 -20.45
N ALA A 261 -3.61 14.91 -21.21
CA ALA A 261 -4.86 15.21 -21.91
C ALA A 261 -5.26 14.12 -22.93
N THR A 262 -4.29 13.49 -23.60
CA THR A 262 -4.55 12.37 -24.52
C THR A 262 -4.98 11.11 -23.77
N ALA A 263 -4.31 10.81 -22.66
CA ALA A 263 -4.71 9.71 -21.76
C ALA A 263 -6.13 9.94 -21.18
N ALA A 264 -6.45 11.18 -20.79
CA ALA A 264 -7.78 11.56 -20.30
C ALA A 264 -8.88 11.35 -21.33
N LYS A 265 -8.65 11.73 -22.60
CA LYS A 265 -9.59 11.49 -23.71
C LYS A 265 -9.81 10.00 -23.96
N ALA A 266 -8.74 9.21 -23.97
CA ALA A 266 -8.83 7.75 -24.14
C ALA A 266 -9.62 7.12 -22.98
N MET A 267 -9.38 7.55 -21.73
CA MET A 267 -10.14 7.06 -20.57
C MET A 267 -11.61 7.45 -20.65
N LEU A 268 -11.94 8.67 -21.06
CA LEU A 268 -13.35 9.08 -21.27
C LEU A 268 -14.04 8.19 -22.30
N ALA A 269 -13.40 7.92 -23.43
CA ALA A 269 -13.93 7.02 -24.43
C ALA A 269 -14.18 5.60 -23.87
N LEU A 270 -13.24 5.10 -23.05
CA LEU A 270 -13.37 3.80 -22.39
C LEU A 270 -14.42 3.74 -21.26
N THR A 271 -14.95 4.89 -20.80
CA THR A 271 -16.01 4.92 -19.78
C THR A 271 -17.41 5.10 -20.37
N ALA A 272 -17.53 5.36 -21.67
CA ALA A 272 -18.77 5.77 -22.30
C ALA A 272 -19.83 4.65 -22.37
N ASP A 273 -19.41 3.40 -22.55
CA ASP A 273 -20.26 2.21 -22.76
C ASP A 273 -20.62 1.45 -21.48
N VAL A 274 -20.14 1.91 -20.29
CA VAL A 274 -20.34 1.23 -19.01
C VAL A 274 -21.02 2.14 -17.99
N ARG A 275 -21.64 1.54 -16.96
CA ARG A 275 -22.40 2.28 -15.93
C ARG A 275 -21.48 2.84 -14.86
N SER A 276 -20.43 2.07 -14.51
CA SER A 276 -19.53 2.42 -13.42
C SER A 276 -18.09 2.04 -13.76
N THR A 277 -17.17 2.98 -13.50
CA THR A 277 -15.73 2.80 -13.77
C THR A 277 -14.90 3.27 -12.58
N LEU A 278 -13.91 2.45 -12.20
CA LEU A 278 -12.83 2.89 -11.33
C LEU A 278 -11.57 3.11 -12.15
N ILE A 279 -10.94 4.26 -11.95
CA ILE A 279 -9.65 4.60 -12.54
C ILE A 279 -8.61 4.66 -11.43
N PHE A 280 -7.65 3.73 -11.45
CA PHE A 280 -6.57 3.71 -10.50
C PHE A 280 -5.34 4.44 -11.02
N THR A 281 -4.74 5.23 -10.16
CA THR A 281 -3.42 5.87 -10.35
C THR A 281 -2.46 5.42 -9.26
N ASN A 282 -1.16 5.60 -9.49
CA ASN A 282 -0.15 5.20 -8.50
C ASN A 282 0.12 6.24 -7.41
N VAL A 283 -0.24 7.50 -7.66
CA VAL A 283 -0.04 8.62 -6.71
C VAL A 283 -1.25 9.55 -6.65
N ARG A 284 -1.45 10.19 -5.49
CA ARG A 284 -2.58 11.10 -5.22
C ARG A 284 -2.64 12.26 -6.22
N SER A 285 -1.49 12.85 -6.55
CA SER A 285 -1.39 13.96 -7.51
C SER A 285 -1.84 13.59 -8.92
N GLN A 286 -1.56 12.35 -9.37
CA GLN A 286 -2.08 11.85 -10.66
C GLN A 286 -3.61 11.69 -10.61
N ALA A 287 -4.18 11.24 -9.46
CA ALA A 287 -5.63 11.11 -9.35
C ALA A 287 -6.34 12.45 -9.53
N GLU A 288 -5.82 13.49 -8.88
CA GLU A 288 -6.34 14.86 -9.03
C GLU A 288 -6.20 15.40 -10.46
N ARG A 289 -5.03 15.21 -11.05
CA ARG A 289 -4.73 15.73 -12.40
C ARG A 289 -5.54 15.04 -13.49
N ILE A 290 -5.60 13.71 -13.49
CA ILE A 290 -6.33 12.99 -14.54
C ILE A 290 -7.84 13.26 -14.44
N ALA A 291 -8.39 13.38 -13.22
CA ALA A 291 -9.79 13.76 -13.05
C ALA A 291 -10.06 15.16 -13.63
N HIS A 292 -9.18 16.12 -13.36
CA HIS A 292 -9.29 17.48 -13.90
C HIS A 292 -9.16 17.51 -15.43
N GLU A 293 -8.21 16.79 -16.03
CA GLU A 293 -8.05 16.70 -17.47
C GLU A 293 -9.25 16.00 -18.15
N MET A 294 -9.83 15.01 -17.48
CA MET A 294 -11.05 14.34 -17.96
C MET A 294 -12.26 15.30 -17.94
N GLU A 295 -12.40 16.15 -16.92
CA GLU A 295 -13.44 17.20 -16.88
C GLU A 295 -13.27 18.19 -18.04
N ILE A 296 -12.06 18.71 -18.25
CA ILE A 296 -11.74 19.63 -19.36
C ILE A 296 -12.01 18.98 -20.73
N ALA A 297 -11.63 17.72 -20.90
CA ALA A 297 -11.85 17.00 -22.14
C ALA A 297 -13.34 16.73 -22.40
N GLY A 298 -14.13 16.50 -21.36
CA GLY A 298 -15.59 16.37 -21.43
C GLY A 298 -16.26 17.66 -21.87
N ASP A 299 -15.89 18.81 -21.31
CA ASP A 299 -16.43 20.12 -21.64
C ASP A 299 -16.13 20.57 -23.08
N ARG A 300 -15.04 20.08 -23.69
CA ARG A 300 -14.64 20.43 -25.07
C ARG A 300 -15.32 19.62 -26.16
N GLY A 301 -16.39 18.89 -25.89
CA GLY A 301 -17.20 18.22 -26.91
C GLY A 301 -16.68 16.86 -27.35
N CYS A 302 -16.05 16.09 -26.49
CA CYS A 302 -15.83 14.66 -26.68
C CYS A 302 -17.22 13.96 -26.80
N PRO A 303 -17.41 12.89 -27.62
CA PRO A 303 -18.72 12.22 -27.80
C PRO A 303 -19.37 11.70 -26.53
N SER A 304 -18.62 11.59 -25.42
CA SER A 304 -19.13 11.28 -24.08
C SER A 304 -19.72 12.49 -23.33
N ALA A 305 -19.63 13.71 -23.87
CA ALA A 305 -20.12 14.95 -23.27
C ALA A 305 -21.67 15.11 -23.25
N THR A 306 -22.41 14.14 -23.78
CA THR A 306 -23.86 14.02 -23.57
C THR A 306 -24.24 13.70 -22.13
N LEU A 307 -23.27 13.68 -21.22
CA LEU A 307 -23.43 13.38 -19.79
C LEU A 307 -23.37 14.65 -18.96
N GLY A 308 -24.22 15.65 -19.21
CA GLY A 308 -24.57 16.69 -18.25
C GLY A 308 -23.48 17.24 -17.33
N MET A 309 -22.30 17.60 -17.85
CA MET A 309 -21.15 18.06 -17.07
C MET A 309 -21.02 19.58 -17.08
N THR A 310 -22.12 20.29 -16.93
CA THR A 310 -22.06 21.75 -16.75
C THR A 310 -22.74 22.13 -15.44
N ALA A 311 -21.98 22.36 -14.40
CA ALA A 311 -22.34 23.35 -13.39
C ALA A 311 -21.12 23.69 -12.54
N VAL A 312 -20.71 24.94 -12.60
CA VAL A 312 -19.99 25.63 -11.53
C VAL A 312 -20.95 25.60 -10.33
N ILE A 313 -20.71 24.75 -9.35
CA ILE A 313 -21.61 24.59 -8.20
C ILE A 313 -21.17 25.60 -7.13
N GLU A 314 -22.05 26.54 -6.83
CA GLU A 314 -21.93 27.42 -5.68
C GLU A 314 -21.88 26.62 -4.36
N PRO A 315 -21.10 27.05 -3.36
CA PRO A 315 -20.85 26.31 -2.12
C PRO A 315 -22.05 26.01 -1.24
N GLN A 316 -23.21 26.59 -1.50
CA GLN A 316 -24.42 26.40 -0.69
C GLN A 316 -25.27 25.19 -1.08
N GLN A 317 -24.97 24.52 -2.19
CA GLN A 317 -25.72 23.35 -2.65
C GLN A 317 -24.92 22.06 -2.52
N TYR A 318 -24.61 21.64 -1.29
CA TYR A 318 -24.09 20.31 -0.97
C TYR A 318 -25.06 19.16 -1.28
N THR A 319 -26.22 19.45 -1.78
CA THR A 319 -27.16 18.49 -2.40
C THR A 319 -26.71 18.01 -3.78
N ALA A 320 -25.73 18.64 -4.39
CA ALA A 320 -25.36 18.46 -5.80
C ALA A 320 -24.11 17.59 -6.04
N VAL A 321 -23.88 16.54 -5.24
CA VAL A 321 -23.15 15.34 -5.75
C VAL A 321 -23.94 14.71 -6.91
N ARG A 322 -25.19 15.11 -7.10
CA ARG A 322 -26.07 14.59 -8.15
C ARG A 322 -25.59 14.83 -9.59
N ASP A 323 -24.81 15.88 -9.84
CA ASP A 323 -24.49 16.28 -11.22
C ASP A 323 -23.03 16.04 -11.64
N ARG A 324 -22.17 15.54 -10.73
CA ARG A 324 -20.80 15.19 -11.10
C ARG A 324 -20.67 13.74 -11.55
N ALA A 325 -20.38 13.54 -12.80
CA ALA A 325 -20.12 12.22 -13.35
C ALA A 325 -18.77 11.62 -12.88
N ILE A 326 -17.81 12.46 -12.43
CA ILE A 326 -16.47 12.06 -12.02
C ILE A 326 -16.22 12.45 -10.57
N GLY A 327 -15.80 11.49 -9.74
CA GLY A 327 -15.35 11.71 -8.36
C GLY A 327 -13.87 11.41 -8.17
N VAL A 328 -13.23 12.04 -7.18
CA VAL A 328 -11.84 11.76 -6.78
C VAL A 328 -11.84 11.11 -5.40
N HIS A 329 -11.01 10.07 -5.19
CA HIS A 329 -10.92 9.37 -3.92
C HIS A 329 -9.47 9.02 -3.56
N HIS A 330 -8.94 9.65 -2.51
CA HIS A 330 -7.64 9.30 -1.93
C HIS A 330 -7.55 9.68 -0.44
N SER A 331 -6.54 9.17 0.26
CA SER A 331 -6.40 9.30 1.71
C SER A 331 -6.18 10.74 2.22
N ALA A 332 -5.80 11.68 1.36
CA ALA A 332 -5.63 13.09 1.74
C ALA A 332 -6.96 13.88 1.80
N LEU A 333 -8.04 13.33 1.20
CA LEU A 333 -9.37 13.92 1.30
C LEU A 333 -10.00 13.68 2.68
N GLU A 334 -10.82 14.62 3.14
CA GLU A 334 -11.55 14.48 4.39
C GLU A 334 -12.50 13.27 4.36
N ARG A 335 -12.77 12.70 5.55
CA ARG A 335 -13.61 11.50 5.69
C ARG A 335 -14.99 11.67 5.05
N ASN A 336 -15.64 12.81 5.29
CA ASN A 336 -16.98 13.09 4.76
C ASN A 336 -16.99 13.15 3.24
N VAL A 337 -15.92 13.68 2.62
CA VAL A 337 -15.74 13.71 1.15
C VAL A 337 -15.64 12.29 0.63
N ARG A 338 -14.76 11.47 1.21
CA ARG A 338 -14.58 10.08 0.80
C ARG A 338 -15.87 9.27 0.91
N HIS A 339 -16.60 9.36 2.04
CA HIS A 339 -17.87 8.68 2.22
C HIS A 339 -18.95 9.11 1.22
N ARG A 340 -18.96 10.39 0.80
CA ARG A 340 -19.87 10.86 -0.25
C ARG A 340 -19.55 10.21 -1.60
N VAL A 341 -18.27 10.12 -1.95
CA VAL A 341 -17.83 9.47 -3.19
C VAL A 341 -18.19 7.98 -3.17
N GLU A 342 -17.92 7.29 -2.06
CA GLU A 342 -18.28 5.88 -1.87
C GLU A 342 -19.79 5.65 -1.97
N ALA A 343 -20.59 6.51 -1.33
CA ALA A 343 -22.05 6.45 -1.38
C ALA A 343 -22.58 6.74 -2.79
N GLY A 344 -22.01 7.74 -3.47
CA GLY A 344 -22.37 8.09 -4.85
C GLY A 344 -22.09 6.97 -5.85
N LEU A 345 -20.97 6.28 -5.67
CA LEU A 345 -20.60 5.13 -6.50
C LEU A 345 -21.59 3.96 -6.28
N ARG A 346 -21.88 3.62 -5.01
CA ARG A 346 -22.88 2.59 -4.64
C ARG A 346 -24.29 2.88 -5.16
N ALA A 347 -24.70 4.13 -5.07
CA ALA A 347 -26.02 4.56 -5.55
C ALA A 347 -26.10 4.70 -7.07
N GLY A 348 -24.97 4.57 -7.80
CA GLY A 348 -24.88 4.78 -9.25
C GLY A 348 -25.03 6.25 -9.68
N THR A 349 -24.95 7.19 -8.73
CA THR A 349 -24.98 8.64 -9.03
C THR A 349 -23.63 9.16 -9.51
N LEU A 350 -22.52 8.49 -9.17
CA LEU A 350 -21.20 8.68 -9.75
C LEU A 350 -20.91 7.54 -10.71
N ARG A 351 -20.61 7.86 -11.96
CA ARG A 351 -20.27 6.88 -13.01
C ARG A 351 -18.79 6.55 -13.03
N THR A 352 -17.95 7.51 -12.71
CA THR A 352 -16.50 7.36 -12.76
C THR A 352 -15.87 7.90 -11.49
N VAL A 353 -15.00 7.11 -10.87
CA VAL A 353 -14.19 7.54 -9.72
C VAL A 353 -12.73 7.32 -10.03
N VAL A 354 -11.96 8.40 -9.94
CA VAL A 354 -10.49 8.36 -10.03
C VAL A 354 -9.92 8.24 -8.64
N CYS A 355 -9.11 7.21 -8.39
CA CYS A 355 -8.55 6.96 -7.07
C CYS A 355 -7.06 6.60 -7.13
N SER A 356 -6.39 6.76 -5.99
CA SER A 356 -5.08 6.18 -5.78
C SER A 356 -5.24 4.76 -5.18
N THR A 357 -4.42 4.38 -4.22
CA THR A 357 -4.52 3.07 -3.53
C THR A 357 -5.69 2.95 -2.54
N SER A 358 -6.44 4.01 -2.31
CA SER A 358 -7.46 4.08 -1.24
C SER A 358 -8.69 3.19 -1.45
N LEU A 359 -8.99 2.80 -2.69
CA LEU A 359 -10.05 1.83 -3.04
C LEU A 359 -9.47 0.48 -3.50
N GLU A 360 -8.19 0.25 -3.33
CA GLU A 360 -7.52 -1.04 -3.63
C GLU A 360 -7.91 -2.13 -2.62
N LEU A 361 -8.04 -1.77 -1.33
CA LEU A 361 -8.40 -2.70 -0.25
C LEU A 361 -9.90 -2.69 0.06
N GLY A 362 -10.39 -3.76 0.62
CA GLY A 362 -11.69 -4.23 1.11
C GLY A 362 -12.85 -3.25 1.41
N VAL A 363 -12.93 -2.10 0.76
CA VAL A 363 -14.13 -1.24 0.86
C VAL A 363 -15.17 -1.73 -0.14
N ASP A 364 -16.38 -2.03 0.34
CA ASP A 364 -17.50 -2.31 -0.56
C ASP A 364 -18.01 -1.00 -1.18
N ILE A 365 -17.78 -0.89 -2.48
CA ILE A 365 -18.13 0.27 -3.30
C ILE A 365 -19.26 -0.02 -4.28
N GLY A 366 -19.90 -1.19 -4.16
CA GLY A 366 -20.97 -1.63 -5.05
C GLY A 366 -20.45 -2.23 -6.36
N TYR A 367 -21.30 -2.29 -7.36
CA TYR A 367 -21.00 -2.91 -8.65
C TYR A 367 -20.13 -2.00 -9.50
N ILE A 368 -18.99 -2.52 -9.97
CA ILE A 368 -18.07 -1.85 -10.89
C ILE A 368 -18.00 -2.67 -12.18
N ASP A 369 -18.35 -2.06 -13.31
CA ASP A 369 -18.30 -2.70 -14.62
C ASP A 369 -16.87 -2.80 -15.15
N ARG A 370 -16.07 -1.74 -15.00
CA ARG A 370 -14.74 -1.64 -15.58
C ARG A 370 -13.73 -1.00 -14.66
N VAL A 371 -12.51 -1.52 -14.68
CA VAL A 371 -11.36 -0.92 -14.02
C VAL A 371 -10.36 -0.45 -15.07
N LEU A 372 -9.94 0.82 -14.98
CA LEU A 372 -8.84 1.38 -15.76
C LEU A 372 -7.64 1.62 -14.85
N LEU A 373 -6.44 1.38 -15.37
CA LEU A 373 -5.18 1.64 -14.68
C LEU A 373 -4.40 2.67 -15.51
N LEU A 374 -4.10 3.84 -14.93
CA LEU A 374 -3.25 4.84 -15.58
C LEU A 374 -1.79 4.45 -15.36
N GLY A 375 -1.16 3.91 -16.42
CA GLY A 375 0.12 3.21 -16.31
C GLY A 375 -0.01 1.84 -15.63
N GLY A 376 1.11 1.16 -15.42
CA GLY A 376 1.15 -0.12 -14.71
C GLY A 376 0.78 0.01 -13.24
N ALA A 377 0.27 -1.06 -12.62
CA ALA A 377 -0.02 -1.11 -11.17
C ALA A 377 1.22 -1.37 -10.31
N ARG A 378 2.38 -1.49 -10.94
CA ARG A 378 3.68 -1.74 -10.31
C ARG A 378 3.68 -2.97 -9.41
N GLY A 379 3.13 -4.07 -9.92
CA GLY A 379 3.13 -5.37 -9.28
C GLY A 379 1.88 -6.20 -9.56
N MET A 380 2.02 -7.53 -9.45
CA MET A 380 0.96 -8.49 -9.72
C MET A 380 -0.14 -8.40 -8.66
N THR A 381 0.24 -8.36 -7.38
CA THR A 381 -0.71 -8.28 -6.25
C THR A 381 -1.61 -7.04 -6.35
N SER A 382 -1.02 -5.85 -6.60
CA SER A 382 -1.81 -4.63 -6.77
C SER A 382 -2.70 -4.69 -8.01
N THR A 383 -2.23 -5.26 -9.12
CA THR A 383 -3.04 -5.48 -10.32
C THR A 383 -4.24 -6.36 -10.02
N LEU A 384 -4.02 -7.51 -9.34
CA LEU A 384 -5.08 -8.44 -8.95
C LEU A 384 -6.12 -7.79 -8.02
N GLN A 385 -5.68 -6.99 -7.06
CA GLN A 385 -6.56 -6.28 -6.12
C GLN A 385 -7.39 -5.18 -6.80
N ARG A 386 -6.76 -4.38 -7.67
CA ARG A 386 -7.42 -3.30 -8.41
C ARG A 386 -8.40 -3.84 -9.44
N VAL A 387 -7.95 -4.73 -10.33
CA VAL A 387 -8.81 -5.33 -11.37
C VAL A 387 -9.90 -6.20 -10.74
N GLY A 388 -9.60 -6.86 -9.62
CA GLY A 388 -10.57 -7.61 -8.82
C GLY A 388 -11.75 -6.78 -8.28
N ARG A 389 -11.71 -5.45 -8.37
CA ARG A 389 -12.87 -4.59 -8.07
C ARG A 389 -13.94 -4.63 -9.16
N ALA A 390 -13.59 -5.00 -10.40
CA ALA A 390 -14.56 -5.19 -11.48
C ALA A 390 -15.29 -6.54 -11.35
N GLY A 391 -16.58 -6.56 -11.67
CA GLY A 391 -17.42 -7.77 -11.73
C GLY A 391 -17.69 -8.43 -10.37
N HIS A 392 -18.88 -8.28 -9.83
CA HIS A 392 -19.27 -8.83 -8.52
C HIS A 392 -19.89 -10.22 -8.54
N ARG A 393 -20.06 -10.85 -9.71
CA ARG A 393 -20.55 -12.23 -9.76
C ARG A 393 -19.38 -13.21 -9.67
N PRO A 394 -19.49 -14.31 -8.94
CA PRO A 394 -18.43 -15.32 -8.83
C PRO A 394 -17.94 -15.83 -10.20
N ASP A 395 -18.82 -15.90 -11.18
CA ASP A 395 -18.54 -16.43 -12.52
C ASP A 395 -18.10 -15.34 -13.51
N ALA A 396 -18.07 -14.06 -13.11
CA ALA A 396 -17.69 -12.98 -14.01
C ALA A 396 -16.16 -12.83 -14.09
N VAL A 397 -15.65 -12.77 -15.33
CA VAL A 397 -14.25 -12.42 -15.57
C VAL A 397 -14.01 -10.98 -15.17
N ALA A 398 -13.11 -10.73 -14.23
CA ALA A 398 -12.74 -9.37 -13.87
C ALA A 398 -11.93 -8.73 -15.01
N SER A 399 -12.43 -7.62 -15.58
CA SER A 399 -11.79 -6.94 -16.69
C SER A 399 -11.11 -5.65 -16.24
N GLY A 400 -9.83 -5.50 -16.58
CA GLY A 400 -9.05 -4.29 -16.40
C GLY A 400 -8.32 -3.88 -17.69
N ILE A 401 -8.20 -2.57 -17.91
CA ILE A 401 -7.48 -2.01 -19.03
C ILE A 401 -6.37 -1.10 -18.51
N VAL A 402 -5.13 -1.38 -18.88
CA VAL A 402 -4.00 -0.48 -18.66
C VAL A 402 -3.99 0.56 -19.77
N VAL A 403 -4.13 1.81 -19.42
CA VAL A 403 -3.93 2.95 -20.34
C VAL A 403 -2.47 3.37 -20.16
N ALA A 404 -1.62 2.90 -21.07
CA ALA A 404 -0.20 3.17 -21.06
C ALA A 404 0.09 4.65 -21.33
N GLN A 405 0.98 5.25 -20.54
CA GLN A 405 1.44 6.62 -20.76
C GLN A 405 2.70 6.65 -21.63
N ASP A 406 3.52 5.60 -21.56
CA ASP A 406 4.73 5.44 -22.33
C ASP A 406 4.96 3.97 -22.75
N ARG A 407 6.07 3.71 -23.43
CA ARG A 407 6.41 2.38 -23.93
C ARG A 407 6.81 1.41 -22.83
N ASP A 408 7.34 1.88 -21.71
CA ASP A 408 7.67 1.06 -20.55
C ASP A 408 6.42 0.55 -19.83
N ASP A 409 5.34 1.34 -19.79
CA ASP A 409 4.05 0.90 -19.25
C ASP A 409 3.46 -0.28 -20.05
N ILE A 410 3.65 -0.30 -21.39
CA ILE A 410 3.21 -1.43 -22.23
C ILE A 410 4.00 -2.70 -21.86
N ILE A 411 5.31 -2.59 -21.70
CA ILE A 411 6.18 -3.70 -21.33
C ILE A 411 5.82 -4.21 -19.92
N GLU A 412 5.65 -3.31 -18.94
CA GLU A 412 5.24 -3.66 -17.58
C GLU A 412 3.91 -4.41 -17.57
N ALA A 413 2.90 -3.89 -18.29
CA ALA A 413 1.58 -4.51 -18.34
C ALA A 413 1.61 -5.89 -19.01
N ALA A 414 2.39 -6.07 -20.09
CA ALA A 414 2.57 -7.36 -20.76
C ALA A 414 3.28 -8.37 -19.84
N ALA A 415 4.32 -7.97 -19.15
CA ALA A 415 5.05 -8.78 -18.16
C ALA A 415 4.15 -9.15 -16.98
N THR A 416 3.40 -8.18 -16.42
CA THR A 416 2.45 -8.39 -15.33
C THR A 416 1.38 -9.41 -15.71
N ARG A 417 0.77 -9.28 -16.90
CA ARG A 417 -0.21 -10.24 -17.42
C ARG A 417 0.36 -11.64 -17.52
N ARG A 418 1.57 -11.77 -18.02
CA ARG A 418 2.25 -13.07 -18.12
C ARG A 418 2.52 -13.69 -16.75
N CYS A 419 3.04 -12.92 -15.79
CA CYS A 419 3.26 -13.38 -14.42
C CYS A 419 1.97 -13.89 -13.79
N ILE A 420 0.88 -13.09 -13.87
CA ILE A 420 -0.43 -13.47 -13.35
C ILE A 420 -0.94 -14.77 -13.99
N ALA A 421 -0.86 -14.87 -15.32
CA ALA A 421 -1.27 -16.08 -16.03
C ALA A 421 -0.43 -17.32 -15.67
N GLY A 422 0.82 -17.13 -15.27
CA GLY A 422 1.70 -18.19 -14.75
C GLY A 422 1.56 -18.44 -13.24
N GLY A 423 0.62 -17.80 -12.54
CA GLY A 423 0.45 -17.93 -11.09
C GLY A 423 1.57 -17.29 -10.26
N LEU A 424 2.43 -16.49 -10.88
CA LEU A 424 3.54 -15.83 -10.20
C LEU A 424 3.06 -14.55 -9.53
N ILE A 425 3.36 -14.40 -8.25
CA ILE A 425 3.00 -13.25 -7.41
C ILE A 425 4.21 -12.90 -6.55
N GLU A 426 4.32 -11.64 -6.16
CA GLU A 426 5.38 -11.17 -5.26
C GLU A 426 5.25 -11.81 -3.88
N ASP A 427 6.38 -12.24 -3.32
CA ASP A 427 6.45 -12.69 -1.95
C ASP A 427 6.24 -11.53 -0.97
N VAL A 428 5.34 -11.73 -0.01
CA VAL A 428 5.19 -10.78 1.10
C VAL A 428 6.45 -10.81 1.97
N GLN A 429 7.07 -9.65 2.14
CA GLN A 429 8.25 -9.50 3.00
C GLN A 429 7.78 -9.17 4.43
N ILE A 430 7.79 -10.18 5.31
CA ILE A 430 7.46 -10.00 6.73
C ILE A 430 8.67 -9.40 7.43
N PRO A 431 8.56 -8.23 8.10
CA PRO A 431 9.68 -7.64 8.83
C PRO A 431 10.18 -8.57 9.96
N GLU A 432 11.50 -8.76 10.02
CA GLU A 432 12.15 -9.65 10.97
C GLU A 432 12.62 -8.87 12.21
N ALA A 433 12.16 -9.27 13.39
CA ALA A 433 12.49 -8.75 14.71
C ALA A 433 12.60 -7.20 14.81
N PRO A 434 11.60 -6.40 14.40
CA PRO A 434 11.69 -4.95 14.52
C PRO A 434 11.82 -4.50 15.98
N LEU A 435 12.99 -3.94 16.35
CA LEU A 435 13.32 -3.62 17.75
C LEU A 435 12.50 -2.45 18.33
N ASP A 436 12.01 -1.55 17.51
CA ASP A 436 11.12 -0.46 17.92
C ASP A 436 9.72 -0.97 18.29
N VAL A 437 9.20 -1.95 17.55
CA VAL A 437 7.91 -2.60 17.85
C VAL A 437 8.06 -3.46 19.09
N LEU A 438 9.19 -4.17 19.25
CA LEU A 438 9.51 -4.94 20.46
C LEU A 438 9.54 -4.01 21.69
N ALA A 439 10.24 -2.91 21.60
CA ALA A 439 10.32 -1.92 22.68
C ALA A 439 8.94 -1.41 23.11
N GLN A 440 8.09 -1.06 22.14
CA GLN A 440 6.72 -0.65 22.43
C GLN A 440 5.91 -1.77 23.10
N PHE A 441 6.09 -3.01 22.65
CA PHE A 441 5.44 -4.18 23.21
C PHE A 441 5.85 -4.42 24.67
N LEU A 442 7.16 -4.34 25.00
CA LEU A 442 7.68 -4.49 26.36
C LEU A 442 7.06 -3.47 27.32
N VAL A 443 6.98 -2.20 26.91
CA VAL A 443 6.29 -1.18 27.70
C VAL A 443 4.82 -1.55 27.90
N GLY A 444 4.13 -2.01 26.84
CA GLY A 444 2.73 -2.47 26.92
C GLY A 444 2.50 -3.64 27.87
N LEU A 445 3.48 -4.54 28.02
CA LEU A 445 3.44 -5.64 29.01
C LEU A 445 3.52 -5.12 30.44
N ALA A 446 4.32 -4.09 30.70
CA ALA A 446 4.60 -3.56 32.03
C ALA A 446 3.52 -2.58 32.55
N VAL A 447 2.79 -1.89 31.67
CA VAL A 447 1.80 -0.85 32.05
C VAL A 447 0.58 -1.44 32.78
N PRO A 448 0.02 -0.78 33.80
CA PRO A 448 0.56 0.40 34.48
C PRO A 448 1.69 0.10 35.46
N ASP A 449 1.65 -0.99 36.22
CA ASP A 449 2.56 -1.29 37.33
C ASP A 449 2.86 -2.80 37.37
N ARG A 450 2.82 -3.49 36.23
CA ARG A 450 3.06 -4.94 36.20
C ARG A 450 4.55 -5.23 36.18
N ARG A 451 4.95 -6.25 36.96
CA ARG A 451 6.27 -6.86 36.91
C ARG A 451 6.23 -8.01 35.91
N VAL A 452 7.18 -8.07 35.00
CA VAL A 452 7.29 -9.06 33.93
C VAL A 452 8.70 -9.63 33.92
N GLU A 453 8.80 -10.95 34.01
CA GLU A 453 10.07 -11.64 33.89
C GLU A 453 10.60 -11.53 32.45
N ILE A 454 11.91 -11.26 32.32
CA ILE A 454 12.57 -11.12 31.01
C ILE A 454 12.44 -12.41 30.21
N SER A 455 12.64 -13.57 30.88
CA SER A 455 12.49 -14.89 30.26
C SER A 455 11.08 -15.16 29.73
N ALA A 456 10.05 -14.77 30.49
CA ALA A 456 8.65 -14.91 30.07
C ALA A 456 8.31 -14.00 28.87
N ALA A 457 8.78 -12.74 28.89
CA ALA A 457 8.60 -11.83 27.77
C ALA A 457 9.33 -12.30 26.51
N PHE A 458 10.53 -12.88 26.67
CA PHE A 458 11.30 -13.47 25.59
C PHE A 458 10.59 -14.67 24.95
N ALA A 459 10.15 -15.62 25.78
CA ALA A 459 9.40 -16.79 25.33
C ALA A 459 8.10 -16.39 24.61
N LEU A 460 7.36 -15.42 25.17
CA LEU A 460 6.13 -14.90 24.58
C LEU A 460 6.37 -14.24 23.22
N ALA A 461 7.39 -13.41 23.09
CA ALA A 461 7.71 -12.73 21.84
C ALA A 461 8.08 -13.71 20.72
N ARG A 462 8.86 -14.74 21.03
CA ARG A 462 9.31 -15.76 20.06
C ARG A 462 8.19 -16.65 19.52
N ARG A 463 7.05 -16.71 20.17
CA ARG A 463 5.85 -17.37 19.65
C ARG A 463 5.31 -16.67 18.40
N ALA A 464 5.52 -15.37 18.25
CA ALA A 464 5.15 -14.62 17.05
C ALA A 464 6.19 -14.84 15.94
N LEU A 465 5.76 -15.20 14.71
CA LEU A 465 6.66 -15.50 13.60
C LEU A 465 7.72 -14.41 13.34
N PRO A 466 7.41 -13.09 13.36
CA PRO A 466 8.43 -12.06 13.15
C PRO A 466 9.59 -12.11 14.14
N TYR A 467 9.39 -12.69 15.31
CA TYR A 467 10.37 -12.76 16.41
C TYR A 467 10.89 -14.16 16.71
N ARG A 468 10.64 -15.14 15.82
CA ARG A 468 11.11 -16.53 16.05
C ARG A 468 12.63 -16.61 16.29
N ASP A 469 13.40 -15.75 15.60
CA ASP A 469 14.86 -15.70 15.66
C ASP A 469 15.37 -14.57 16.58
N LEU A 470 14.51 -13.97 17.43
CA LEU A 470 14.87 -12.97 18.42
C LEU A 470 15.94 -13.55 19.36
N THR A 471 16.99 -12.79 19.63
CA THR A 471 17.99 -13.14 20.63
C THR A 471 17.64 -12.52 21.99
N GLU A 472 18.03 -13.19 23.07
CA GLU A 472 17.83 -12.63 24.43
C GLU A 472 18.62 -11.33 24.59
N ALA A 473 19.79 -11.22 23.96
CA ALA A 473 20.60 -10.01 23.96
C ALA A 473 19.87 -8.81 23.35
N ASP A 474 19.13 -9.01 22.26
CA ASP A 474 18.34 -7.95 21.63
C ASP A 474 17.17 -7.50 22.52
N LEU A 475 16.51 -8.44 23.19
CA LEU A 475 15.44 -8.10 24.14
C LEU A 475 16.01 -7.34 25.34
N ARG A 476 17.11 -7.81 25.95
CA ARG A 476 17.78 -7.12 27.07
C ARG A 476 18.25 -5.72 26.67
N ALA A 477 18.81 -5.55 25.49
CA ALA A 477 19.20 -4.23 24.97
C ALA A 477 18.00 -3.28 24.85
N CYS A 478 16.81 -3.77 24.48
CA CYS A 478 15.57 -2.99 24.51
C CYS A 478 15.15 -2.63 25.93
N VAL A 479 15.22 -3.57 26.89
CA VAL A 479 14.94 -3.32 28.31
C VAL A 479 15.89 -2.29 28.88
N ASP A 480 17.18 -2.37 28.58
CA ASP A 480 18.23 -1.48 29.11
C ASP A 480 17.96 -0.02 28.66
N TYR A 481 17.73 0.22 27.37
CA TYR A 481 17.47 1.58 26.94
C TYR A 481 16.12 2.12 27.46
N LEU A 482 15.08 1.30 27.53
CA LEU A 482 13.78 1.70 28.09
C LEU A 482 13.83 1.99 29.58
N SER A 483 14.71 1.32 30.31
CA SER A 483 14.93 1.56 31.75
C SER A 483 15.96 2.64 32.05
N GLY A 484 16.65 3.16 31.03
CA GLY A 484 17.72 4.15 31.16
C GLY A 484 19.00 3.58 31.75
N ARG A 485 19.21 2.27 31.72
CA ARG A 485 20.49 1.63 32.11
C ARG A 485 21.57 2.02 31.10
N GLY A 486 22.69 2.54 31.58
CA GLY A 486 23.78 3.06 30.72
C GLY A 486 23.59 4.49 30.24
N ALA A 487 22.46 5.13 30.51
CA ALA A 487 22.23 6.53 30.20
C ALA A 487 22.85 7.45 31.26
N GLY A 488 23.36 8.62 30.81
CA GLY A 488 23.83 9.66 31.75
C GLY A 488 22.68 10.31 32.52
N PRO A 489 22.99 11.07 33.59
CA PRO A 489 21.95 11.68 34.42
C PRO A 489 20.98 12.61 33.67
N ASP A 490 21.37 13.19 32.58
CA ASP A 490 20.51 14.05 31.71
C ASP A 490 19.48 13.26 30.89
N GLU A 491 19.60 11.94 30.80
CA GLU A 491 18.73 11.07 30.00
C GLU A 491 17.63 10.37 30.82
N ALA A 492 17.55 10.64 32.10
CA ALA A 492 16.54 10.08 33.02
C ALA A 492 15.09 10.35 32.56
N HIS A 493 14.87 11.40 31.78
CA HIS A 493 13.54 11.75 31.22
C HIS A 493 13.06 10.77 30.12
N THR A 494 13.91 9.85 29.65
CA THR A 494 13.54 8.85 28.62
C THR A 494 13.05 7.54 29.20
N ARG A 495 13.12 7.33 30.52
CA ARG A 495 12.71 6.08 31.17
C ARG A 495 11.23 5.80 30.96
N ARG A 496 10.93 4.58 30.47
CA ARG A 496 9.56 4.09 30.21
C ARG A 496 9.17 2.94 31.12
N ILE A 497 10.14 2.18 31.59
CA ILE A 497 10.00 1.06 32.51
C ILE A 497 11.10 1.13 33.57
N GLY A 498 10.91 0.48 34.72
CA GLY A 498 11.99 0.08 35.61
C GLY A 498 12.46 -1.33 35.24
N ALA A 499 13.70 -1.67 35.62
CA ALA A 499 14.22 -3.02 35.42
C ALA A 499 15.23 -3.40 36.49
N ASP A 500 15.28 -4.70 36.80
CA ASP A 500 16.36 -5.36 37.55
C ASP A 500 17.03 -6.45 36.67
N GLU A 501 17.75 -7.40 37.21
CA GLU A 501 18.49 -8.40 36.43
C GLU A 501 17.55 -9.36 35.70
N ASP A 502 16.43 -9.74 36.31
CA ASP A 502 15.54 -10.80 35.84
C ASP A 502 14.20 -10.28 35.29
N ALA A 503 13.83 -9.05 35.66
CA ALA A 503 12.51 -8.54 35.34
C ALA A 503 12.50 -7.04 35.01
N PHE A 504 11.44 -6.62 34.36
CA PHE A 504 11.10 -5.20 34.15
C PHE A 504 9.68 -4.91 34.65
N TYR A 505 9.39 -3.65 34.96
CA TYR A 505 8.11 -3.25 35.57
C TYR A 505 7.69 -1.83 35.19
N GLY A 506 6.37 -1.57 35.32
CA GLY A 506 5.80 -0.27 35.04
C GLY A 506 6.22 0.80 36.05
N LEU A 507 6.30 2.05 35.62
CA LEU A 507 6.65 3.23 36.41
C LEU A 507 5.43 4.10 36.76
N GLY A 508 4.24 3.50 36.83
CA GLY A 508 3.04 4.19 37.23
C GLY A 508 2.37 5.02 36.15
N ARG A 509 1.65 6.07 36.54
CA ARG A 509 0.74 6.79 35.64
C ARG A 509 1.42 7.57 34.51
N GLU A 510 2.58 8.20 34.78
CA GLU A 510 3.26 9.03 33.77
C GLU A 510 3.81 8.19 32.60
N ALA A 511 4.50 7.09 32.93
CA ALA A 511 5.00 6.16 31.92
C ALA A 511 3.86 5.49 31.15
N SER A 512 2.75 5.19 31.84
CA SER A 512 1.53 4.67 31.22
C SER A 512 0.92 5.68 30.25
N ALA A 513 0.83 6.96 30.62
CA ALA A 513 0.33 8.01 29.74
C ALA A 513 1.17 8.13 28.46
N ALA A 514 2.52 8.05 28.57
CA ALA A 514 3.40 8.05 27.42
C ALA A 514 3.09 6.90 26.45
N TYR A 515 2.80 5.70 26.95
CA TYR A 515 2.39 4.57 26.14
C TYR A 515 1.01 4.82 25.47
N PHE A 516 -0.02 5.14 26.26
CA PHE A 516 -1.39 5.30 25.78
C PHE A 516 -1.55 6.42 24.75
N GLU A 517 -0.75 7.48 24.85
CA GLU A 517 -0.76 8.59 23.92
C GLU A 517 0.03 8.33 22.62
N ASN A 518 1.00 7.40 22.64
CA ASN A 518 1.96 7.22 21.55
C ASN A 518 1.96 5.82 20.92
N VAL A 519 1.19 4.86 21.43
CA VAL A 519 1.13 3.51 20.88
C VAL A 519 0.69 3.50 19.42
N GLY A 520 1.31 2.62 18.61
CA GLY A 520 1.04 2.40 17.21
C GLY A 520 2.28 2.63 16.35
N THR A 521 2.23 2.06 15.16
CA THR A 521 3.35 2.01 14.21
C THR A 521 3.09 2.83 12.94
N ILE A 522 1.95 3.55 12.89
CA ILE A 522 1.60 4.41 11.75
C ILE A 522 2.37 5.72 11.89
N PRO A 523 3.22 6.08 10.92
CA PRO A 523 3.89 7.37 10.93
C PRO A 523 2.88 8.54 10.84
N ASP A 524 3.11 9.61 11.59
CA ASP A 524 2.34 10.84 11.40
C ASP A 524 2.79 11.52 10.10
N GLU A 525 1.90 11.59 9.12
CA GLU A 525 2.11 12.42 7.93
C GLU A 525 2.11 13.91 8.33
N GLN A 526 3.09 14.65 7.84
CA GLN A 526 3.14 16.11 8.02
C GLN A 526 2.16 16.74 7.04
N THR A 527 0.97 17.06 7.50
CA THR A 527 -0.09 17.60 6.65
C THR A 527 -0.73 18.85 7.24
N VAL A 528 -1.15 19.77 6.35
CA VAL A 528 -1.89 20.99 6.66
C VAL A 528 -3.34 20.81 6.22
N SER A 529 -4.29 21.09 7.10
CA SER A 529 -5.72 20.97 6.78
C SER A 529 -6.17 22.07 5.84
N VAL A 530 -7.07 21.72 4.90
CA VAL A 530 -7.66 22.65 3.93
C VAL A 530 -9.15 22.76 4.19
N HIS A 531 -9.64 24.00 4.28
CA HIS A 531 -11.03 24.31 4.58
C HIS A 531 -11.64 25.20 3.49
N SER A 532 -12.82 24.84 3.03
CA SER A 532 -13.64 25.67 2.15
C SER A 532 -14.99 25.93 2.84
N ASN A 533 -15.36 27.20 2.94
CA ASN A 533 -16.61 27.63 3.63
C ASN A 533 -16.79 27.04 5.04
N GLY A 534 -15.69 26.96 5.80
CA GLY A 534 -15.71 26.45 7.17
C GLY A 534 -15.72 24.91 7.29
N GLN A 535 -15.81 24.19 6.16
CA GLN A 535 -15.74 22.72 6.15
C GLN A 535 -14.36 22.23 5.73
N GLY A 536 -13.83 21.20 6.41
CA GLY A 536 -12.64 20.49 6.00
C GLY A 536 -12.91 19.73 4.70
N ILE A 537 -12.05 19.91 3.70
CA ILE A 537 -12.15 19.23 2.41
C ILE A 537 -10.99 18.27 2.18
N GLY A 538 -9.83 18.50 2.80
CA GLY A 538 -8.67 17.61 2.65
C GLY A 538 -7.45 18.11 3.41
N ARG A 539 -6.30 17.48 3.08
CA ARG A 539 -5.00 17.80 3.68
C ARG A 539 -3.93 17.87 2.60
N LEU A 540 -3.05 18.82 2.71
CA LEU A 540 -1.86 18.96 1.87
C LEU A 540 -0.61 18.55 2.66
N ASP A 541 0.41 18.07 1.96
CA ASP A 541 1.73 17.90 2.56
C ASP A 541 2.28 19.25 3.06
N GLU A 542 2.92 19.26 4.22
CA GLU A 542 3.43 20.47 4.82
C GLU A 542 4.50 21.16 3.95
N SER A 543 5.29 20.36 3.22
CA SER A 543 6.30 20.86 2.30
C SER A 543 5.68 21.65 1.14
N PHE A 544 4.59 21.16 0.57
CA PHE A 544 3.85 21.88 -0.46
C PHE A 544 3.12 23.11 0.12
N ALA A 545 2.42 22.92 1.26
CA ALA A 545 1.66 23.99 1.90
C ALA A 545 2.52 25.16 2.35
N SER A 546 3.77 24.92 2.77
CA SER A 546 4.72 25.95 3.18
C SER A 546 5.22 26.83 2.02
N GLY A 547 5.12 26.33 0.79
CA GLY A 547 5.45 27.10 -0.43
C GLY A 547 4.29 27.96 -0.97
N LEU A 548 3.06 27.76 -0.45
CA LEU A 548 1.88 28.50 -0.91
C LEU A 548 1.80 29.89 -0.29
N ARG A 549 1.24 30.82 -1.06
CA ARG A 549 0.91 32.21 -0.67
C ARG A 549 -0.58 32.48 -0.86
N GLU A 550 -1.11 33.47 -0.21
CA GLU A 550 -2.47 33.96 -0.48
C GLU A 550 -2.59 34.36 -1.96
N GLY A 551 -3.66 33.92 -2.60
CA GLY A 551 -3.87 34.10 -4.04
C GLY A 551 -3.39 32.95 -4.90
N ASP A 552 -2.53 32.05 -4.41
CA ASP A 552 -2.06 30.90 -5.15
C ASP A 552 -3.22 29.92 -5.44
N VAL A 553 -3.14 29.28 -6.60
CA VAL A 553 -4.19 28.37 -7.09
C VAL A 553 -3.64 26.96 -7.15
N PHE A 554 -4.38 26.01 -6.58
CA PHE A 554 -3.98 24.60 -6.57
C PHE A 554 -5.18 23.67 -6.78
N LEU A 555 -4.88 22.38 -7.05
CA LEU A 555 -5.87 21.34 -7.33
C LEU A 555 -6.11 20.46 -6.11
N LEU A 556 -7.36 20.30 -5.66
CA LEU A 556 -7.76 19.36 -4.63
C LEU A 556 -9.22 18.95 -4.83
N GLU A 557 -9.56 17.68 -4.61
CA GLU A 557 -10.89 17.10 -4.86
C GLU A 557 -11.32 17.20 -6.34
N GLY A 558 -10.34 17.19 -7.28
CA GLY A 558 -10.57 17.43 -8.70
C GLY A 558 -10.91 18.90 -9.05
N ARG A 559 -10.84 19.82 -8.08
CA ARG A 559 -11.26 21.22 -8.23
C ARG A 559 -10.08 22.16 -8.16
N THR A 560 -10.14 23.20 -8.93
CA THR A 560 -9.22 24.33 -8.83
C THR A 560 -9.64 25.23 -7.67
N LEU A 561 -8.74 25.46 -6.73
CA LEU A 561 -8.97 26.20 -5.50
C LEU A 561 -7.92 27.32 -5.36
N ARG A 562 -8.34 28.50 -4.93
CA ARG A 562 -7.47 29.64 -4.62
C ARG A 562 -7.30 29.77 -3.11
N VAL A 563 -6.07 29.98 -2.64
CA VAL A 563 -5.76 30.26 -1.25
C VAL A 563 -6.28 31.64 -0.87
N LYS A 564 -7.18 31.71 0.09
CA LYS A 564 -7.76 32.93 0.62
C LYS A 564 -7.03 33.42 1.86
N GLU A 565 -6.61 32.48 2.72
CA GLU A 565 -5.93 32.79 3.96
C GLU A 565 -5.10 31.60 4.44
N ILE A 566 -3.93 31.90 4.99
CA ILE A 566 -3.04 30.92 5.62
C ILE A 566 -3.03 31.20 7.13
N GLY A 567 -3.61 30.32 7.92
CA GLY A 567 -3.77 30.51 9.35
C GLY A 567 -3.31 29.33 10.21
N PRO A 568 -3.34 29.49 11.56
CA PRO A 568 -2.90 28.44 12.50
C PRO A 568 -3.71 27.14 12.42
N ARG A 569 -4.92 27.21 11.88
CA ARG A 569 -5.85 26.06 11.73
C ARG A 569 -5.72 25.39 10.37
N GLY A 570 -4.87 25.89 9.46
CA GLY A 570 -4.67 25.42 8.11
C GLY A 570 -4.98 26.47 7.05
N LEU A 571 -5.23 26.04 5.82
CA LEU A 571 -5.52 26.88 4.66
C LEU A 571 -7.03 27.07 4.51
N ARG A 572 -7.47 28.31 4.32
CA ARG A 572 -8.82 28.61 3.84
C ARG A 572 -8.76 28.87 2.34
N VAL A 573 -9.66 28.24 1.61
CA VAL A 573 -9.68 28.29 0.14
C VAL A 573 -11.07 28.58 -0.39
N GLU A 574 -11.13 29.04 -1.64
CA GLU A 574 -12.36 29.23 -2.38
C GLU A 574 -12.25 28.62 -3.78
N PRO A 575 -13.36 28.18 -4.42
CA PRO A 575 -13.34 27.74 -5.81
C PRO A 575 -12.80 28.83 -6.73
N HIS A 576 -12.01 28.44 -7.73
CA HIS A 576 -11.42 29.35 -8.70
C HIS A 576 -11.34 28.71 -10.08
N VAL A 577 -11.32 29.55 -11.12
CA VAL A 577 -11.06 29.16 -12.52
C VAL A 577 -9.70 29.68 -12.92
N GLY A 578 -8.78 28.81 -13.32
CA GLY A 578 -7.43 29.17 -13.72
C GLY A 578 -6.49 27.96 -13.75
N LYS A 579 -5.26 28.16 -14.20
CA LYS A 579 -4.25 27.08 -14.23
C LYS A 579 -3.78 26.78 -12.81
N PRO A 580 -4.05 25.58 -12.26
CA PRO A 580 -3.70 25.25 -10.89
C PRO A 580 -2.28 24.70 -10.77
N ASN A 581 -1.65 24.91 -9.62
CA ASN A 581 -0.53 24.12 -9.16
C ASN A 581 -1.05 22.78 -8.63
N VAL A 582 -0.34 21.70 -8.88
CA VAL A 582 -0.73 20.38 -8.39
C VAL A 582 0.01 20.08 -7.09
N PRO A 583 -0.70 19.78 -5.99
CA PRO A 583 -0.06 19.38 -4.74
C PRO A 583 0.83 18.17 -4.94
N GLN A 584 2.03 18.25 -4.39
CA GLN A 584 2.90 17.09 -4.24
C GLN A 584 2.70 16.54 -2.83
N TRP A 585 2.37 15.26 -2.76
CA TRP A 585 2.36 14.53 -1.49
C TRP A 585 3.62 13.67 -1.45
N SER A 586 4.30 13.65 -0.31
CA SER A 586 5.43 12.77 -0.05
C SER A 586 4.97 11.30 -0.04
N SER A 587 4.53 10.79 -1.18
CA SER A 587 4.20 9.40 -1.35
C SER A 587 5.41 8.69 -1.95
N HIS A 588 5.94 7.70 -1.25
CA HIS A 588 6.89 6.78 -1.87
C HIS A 588 6.17 6.07 -3.02
N ILE A 589 6.58 6.37 -4.25
CA ILE A 589 6.08 5.66 -5.42
C ILE A 589 6.50 4.20 -5.24
N LYS A 590 5.53 3.29 -5.23
CA LYS A 590 5.80 1.85 -5.21
C LYS A 590 6.63 1.50 -6.45
N GLY A 591 7.83 1.00 -6.24
CA GLY A 591 8.69 0.55 -7.33
C GLY A 591 8.23 -0.80 -7.87
N VAL A 592 8.66 -1.13 -9.07
CA VAL A 592 8.48 -2.45 -9.67
C VAL A 592 9.22 -3.49 -8.81
N PRO A 593 8.55 -4.58 -8.36
CA PRO A 593 9.20 -5.61 -7.55
C PRO A 593 10.21 -6.42 -8.37
N PRO A 594 11.25 -6.98 -7.73
CA PRO A 594 12.33 -7.70 -8.43
C PRO A 594 11.85 -8.85 -9.34
N LEU A 595 10.78 -9.55 -8.95
CA LEU A 595 10.20 -10.61 -9.76
C LEU A 595 9.65 -10.08 -11.10
N LEU A 596 8.91 -8.97 -11.06
CA LEU A 596 8.38 -8.33 -12.25
C LEU A 596 9.50 -7.69 -13.10
N ALA A 597 10.48 -7.07 -12.44
CA ALA A 597 11.65 -6.47 -13.11
C ALA A 597 12.42 -7.52 -13.92
N ARG A 598 12.61 -8.73 -13.39
CA ARG A 598 13.22 -9.85 -14.12
C ARG A 598 12.40 -10.27 -15.35
N GLU A 599 11.06 -10.32 -15.27
CA GLU A 599 10.22 -10.65 -16.41
C GLU A 599 10.24 -9.54 -17.48
N ILE A 600 10.34 -8.26 -17.06
CA ILE A 600 10.56 -7.11 -17.97
C ILE A 600 11.88 -7.28 -18.71
N GLY A 601 12.97 -7.61 -18.01
CA GLY A 601 14.27 -7.90 -18.62
C GLY A 601 14.22 -9.07 -19.60
N ALA A 602 13.56 -10.18 -19.23
CA ALA A 602 13.38 -11.34 -20.09
C ALA A 602 12.54 -11.01 -21.35
N LEU A 603 11.53 -10.14 -21.23
CA LEU A 603 10.76 -9.65 -22.39
C LEU A 603 11.70 -8.85 -23.33
N ARG A 604 12.47 -7.90 -22.81
CA ARG A 604 13.41 -7.08 -23.61
C ARG A 604 14.42 -7.95 -24.33
N ARG A 605 15.05 -8.89 -23.63
CA ARG A 605 16.00 -9.86 -24.20
C ARG A 605 15.35 -10.68 -25.31
N GLY A 606 14.19 -11.29 -25.06
CA GLY A 606 13.54 -12.15 -26.04
C GLY A 606 13.09 -11.40 -27.30
N VAL A 607 12.66 -10.14 -27.18
CA VAL A 607 12.36 -9.29 -28.37
C VAL A 607 13.65 -8.96 -29.14
N ALA A 608 14.73 -8.63 -28.44
CA ALA A 608 16.02 -8.33 -29.07
C ALA A 608 16.60 -9.54 -29.80
N GLU A 609 16.53 -10.74 -29.21
CA GLU A 609 16.92 -12.01 -29.85
C GLU A 609 16.05 -12.31 -31.08
N ALA A 610 14.74 -12.12 -31.00
CA ALA A 610 13.83 -12.33 -32.12
C ALA A 610 14.07 -11.36 -33.27
N LEU A 611 14.40 -10.09 -32.94
CA LEU A 611 14.81 -9.09 -33.94
C LEU A 611 16.09 -9.51 -34.67
N THR A 612 17.06 -10.06 -33.95
CA THR A 612 18.31 -10.57 -34.54
C THR A 612 18.07 -11.78 -35.44
N ALA A 613 17.21 -12.70 -35.03
CA ALA A 613 17.00 -13.98 -35.67
C ALA A 613 16.04 -13.94 -36.87
N GLY A 614 15.23 -12.89 -37.02
CA GLY A 614 14.23 -12.84 -38.13
C GLY A 614 13.47 -11.51 -38.22
N GLY A 615 14.04 -10.43 -37.68
CA GLY A 615 13.52 -9.07 -37.84
C GLY A 615 12.19 -8.81 -37.10
N PRO A 616 11.52 -7.69 -37.43
CA PRO A 616 10.33 -7.23 -36.72
C PRO A 616 9.18 -8.25 -36.68
N GLN A 617 8.96 -8.99 -37.77
CA GLN A 617 7.88 -9.98 -37.87
C GLN A 617 8.05 -11.12 -36.84
N ARG A 618 9.28 -11.58 -36.63
CA ARG A 618 9.60 -12.61 -35.63
C ARG A 618 9.43 -12.06 -34.22
N ALA A 619 9.80 -10.81 -33.98
CA ALA A 619 9.61 -10.13 -32.71
C ALA A 619 8.11 -9.95 -32.36
N LEU A 620 7.28 -9.56 -33.33
CA LEU A 620 5.83 -9.49 -33.18
C LEU A 620 5.22 -10.88 -32.90
N ALA A 621 5.67 -11.92 -33.57
CA ALA A 621 5.25 -13.30 -33.32
C ALA A 621 5.63 -13.78 -31.92
N TYR A 622 6.82 -13.41 -31.42
CA TYR A 622 7.27 -13.68 -30.06
C TYR A 622 6.35 -13.00 -29.01
N LEU A 623 6.06 -11.70 -29.18
CA LEU A 623 5.16 -10.96 -28.29
C LEU A 623 3.75 -11.53 -28.28
N ARG A 624 3.21 -11.90 -29.45
CA ARG A 624 1.90 -12.53 -29.59
C ARG A 624 1.84 -13.87 -28.87
N SER A 625 2.81 -14.75 -29.11
CA SER A 625 2.79 -16.11 -28.55
C SER A 625 2.99 -16.11 -27.03
N ARG A 626 4.00 -15.39 -26.56
CA ARG A 626 4.45 -15.46 -25.16
C ARG A 626 3.75 -14.46 -24.23
N TYR A 627 3.46 -13.26 -24.72
CA TYR A 627 2.88 -12.17 -23.92
C TYR A 627 1.46 -11.81 -24.30
N LYS A 628 0.88 -12.47 -25.30
CA LYS A 628 -0.46 -12.16 -25.84
C LYS A 628 -0.61 -10.68 -26.26
N LEU A 629 0.48 -10.03 -26.60
CA LEU A 629 0.52 -8.64 -27.04
C LEU A 629 0.46 -8.58 -28.55
N THR A 630 -0.48 -7.77 -29.06
CA THR A 630 -0.78 -7.66 -30.51
C THR A 630 -1.03 -6.20 -30.86
N GLY A 631 -1.27 -5.92 -32.14
CA GLY A 631 -1.68 -4.60 -32.60
C GLY A 631 -0.60 -3.53 -32.49
N VAL A 632 -1.05 -2.31 -32.26
CA VAL A 632 -0.21 -1.11 -32.15
C VAL A 632 0.75 -1.22 -30.96
N GLU A 633 0.29 -1.77 -29.85
CA GLU A 633 1.08 -1.92 -28.61
C GLU A 633 2.30 -2.82 -28.84
N ALA A 634 2.12 -3.93 -29.55
CA ALA A 634 3.25 -4.81 -29.91
C ALA A 634 4.25 -4.10 -30.83
N THR A 635 3.75 -3.31 -31.78
CA THR A 635 4.58 -2.52 -32.69
C THR A 635 5.39 -1.47 -31.94
N HIS A 636 4.80 -0.77 -30.96
CA HIS A 636 5.52 0.17 -30.09
C HIS A 636 6.68 -0.52 -29.34
N VAL A 637 6.44 -1.70 -28.76
CA VAL A 637 7.49 -2.44 -28.05
C VAL A 637 8.61 -2.87 -28.98
N VAL A 638 8.28 -3.44 -30.15
CA VAL A 638 9.29 -3.88 -31.12
C VAL A 638 10.14 -2.69 -31.59
N ARG A 639 9.49 -1.57 -31.92
CA ARG A 639 10.19 -0.36 -32.37
C ARG A 639 11.06 0.25 -31.27
N TYR A 640 10.57 0.31 -30.04
CA TYR A 640 11.29 0.81 -28.88
C TYR A 640 12.60 0.05 -28.65
N ILE A 641 12.53 -1.29 -28.69
CA ILE A 641 13.73 -2.14 -28.51
C ILE A 641 14.64 -2.08 -29.74
N ALA A 642 14.10 -1.98 -30.96
CA ALA A 642 14.89 -1.80 -32.18
C ALA A 642 15.68 -0.49 -32.17
N GLN A 643 15.04 0.62 -31.77
CA GLN A 643 15.68 1.94 -31.66
C GLN A 643 16.76 1.95 -30.57
N GLN A 644 16.51 1.34 -29.42
CA GLN A 644 17.52 1.19 -28.37
C GLN A 644 18.73 0.41 -28.90
N ARG A 645 18.48 -0.72 -29.56
CA ARG A 645 19.52 -1.59 -30.09
C ARG A 645 20.35 -0.94 -31.20
N ALA A 646 19.76 -0.03 -31.95
CA ALA A 646 20.48 0.69 -33.01
C ALA A 646 21.46 1.74 -32.45
N LEU A 647 21.23 2.24 -31.26
CA LEU A 647 22.06 3.28 -30.60
C LEU A 647 22.93 2.73 -29.46
N SER A 648 22.56 1.60 -28.87
CA SER A 648 23.18 1.04 -27.68
C SER A 648 22.92 -0.47 -27.60
N GLU A 649 23.20 -1.07 -26.46
CA GLU A 649 22.85 -2.44 -26.12
C GLU A 649 21.53 -2.55 -25.38
N ILE A 650 20.96 -3.76 -25.33
CA ILE A 650 19.75 -4.04 -24.58
C ILE A 650 20.13 -4.58 -23.19
N PRO A 651 19.86 -3.84 -22.12
CA PRO A 651 19.97 -4.37 -20.75
C PRO A 651 18.85 -5.38 -20.49
N ASP A 652 19.18 -6.41 -19.76
CA ASP A 652 18.23 -7.47 -19.37
C ASP A 652 18.43 -7.90 -17.89
N GLU A 653 17.77 -8.96 -17.47
CA GLU A 653 17.82 -9.46 -16.09
C GLU A 653 19.18 -10.00 -15.66
N ARG A 654 20.15 -10.17 -16.59
CA ARG A 654 21.49 -10.74 -16.35
C ARG A 654 22.62 -9.81 -16.77
N ARG A 655 22.28 -8.80 -17.56
CA ARG A 655 23.25 -7.88 -18.18
C ARG A 655 22.89 -6.44 -17.87
N ALA A 656 23.79 -5.76 -17.18
CA ALA A 656 23.74 -4.32 -17.03
C ALA A 656 24.52 -3.62 -18.17
N VAL A 657 24.07 -2.43 -18.54
CA VAL A 657 24.72 -1.57 -19.53
C VAL A 657 24.96 -0.19 -18.91
N VAL A 658 26.13 0.40 -19.17
CA VAL A 658 26.44 1.76 -18.71
C VAL A 658 26.60 2.66 -19.92
N GLU A 659 25.82 3.71 -19.99
CA GLU A 659 25.89 4.72 -21.05
C GLU A 659 26.48 6.02 -20.50
N ILE A 660 27.51 6.55 -21.14
CA ILE A 660 28.20 7.77 -20.73
C ILE A 660 27.81 8.92 -21.65
N TYR A 661 27.30 9.99 -21.05
CA TYR A 661 26.90 11.22 -21.74
C TYR A 661 27.67 12.42 -21.24
N ARG A 662 27.75 13.47 -22.07
CA ARG A 662 28.10 14.81 -21.63
C ARG A 662 26.87 15.71 -21.66
N MET A 663 26.33 15.99 -20.47
CA MET A 663 25.18 16.88 -20.29
C MET A 663 25.63 18.11 -19.46
N ASP A 664 25.35 19.31 -19.92
CA ASP A 664 25.67 20.57 -19.21
C ASP A 664 27.15 20.63 -18.76
N ASN A 665 28.07 20.22 -19.62
CA ASN A 665 29.52 20.12 -19.33
C ASN A 665 29.89 19.15 -18.16
N ARG A 666 28.99 18.19 -17.82
CA ARG A 666 29.17 17.17 -16.81
C ARG A 666 29.22 15.78 -17.46
N GLN A 667 30.10 14.92 -16.99
CA GLN A 667 30.01 13.51 -17.32
C GLN A 667 28.87 12.88 -16.54
N THR A 668 27.96 12.24 -17.23
CA THR A 668 26.78 11.59 -16.68
C THR A 668 26.78 10.12 -17.11
N ALA A 669 26.83 9.22 -16.14
CA ALA A 669 26.75 7.78 -16.36
C ALA A 669 25.34 7.31 -16.03
N VAL A 670 24.69 6.63 -17.00
CA VAL A 670 23.39 5.99 -16.83
C VAL A 670 23.59 4.49 -16.77
N PHE A 671 23.20 3.89 -15.65
CA PHE A 671 23.26 2.45 -15.41
C PHE A 671 21.89 1.84 -15.69
N HIS A 672 21.77 1.05 -16.71
CA HIS A 672 20.59 0.28 -17.05
C HIS A 672 20.68 -1.12 -16.44
N THR A 673 19.80 -1.44 -15.50
CA THR A 673 19.87 -2.65 -14.67
C THR A 673 18.63 -3.55 -14.78
N CYS A 674 17.47 -3.03 -15.15
CA CYS A 674 16.18 -3.76 -15.11
C CYS A 674 15.91 -4.45 -13.75
N ALA A 675 16.28 -3.80 -12.63
CA ALA A 675 16.26 -4.42 -11.31
C ALA A 675 15.10 -3.90 -10.40
N GLY A 676 14.41 -2.85 -10.84
CA GLY A 676 13.37 -2.17 -10.06
C GLY A 676 13.94 -1.07 -9.15
N ARG A 677 13.11 -0.08 -8.85
CA ARG A 677 13.54 1.19 -8.22
C ARG A 677 14.28 1.00 -6.89
N ARG A 678 13.79 0.13 -6.00
CA ARG A 678 14.40 -0.07 -4.67
C ARG A 678 15.81 -0.67 -4.77
N VAL A 679 16.01 -1.62 -5.68
CA VAL A 679 17.31 -2.20 -5.99
C VAL A 679 18.21 -1.14 -6.61
N ASN A 680 17.73 -0.39 -7.60
CA ASN A 680 18.47 0.66 -8.27
C ASN A 680 18.91 1.77 -7.31
N GLU A 681 18.05 2.16 -6.37
CA GLU A 681 18.38 3.14 -5.35
C GLU A 681 19.46 2.62 -4.38
N THR A 682 19.47 1.34 -4.07
CA THR A 682 20.53 0.68 -3.29
C THR A 682 21.85 0.72 -4.04
N LEU A 683 21.84 0.30 -5.32
CA LEU A 683 23.03 0.29 -6.17
C LEU A 683 23.60 1.70 -6.41
N ALA A 684 22.74 2.69 -6.66
CA ALA A 684 23.15 4.08 -6.85
C ALA A 684 23.91 4.62 -5.64
N ARG A 685 23.47 4.29 -4.42
CA ARG A 685 24.14 4.72 -3.17
C ARG A 685 25.49 4.03 -3.00
N ILE A 686 25.58 2.75 -3.33
CA ILE A 686 26.85 2.00 -3.28
C ILE A 686 27.86 2.62 -4.27
N VAL A 687 27.43 2.82 -5.52
CA VAL A 687 28.29 3.41 -6.55
C VAL A 687 28.70 4.83 -6.19
N GLY A 688 27.76 5.65 -5.70
CA GLY A 688 28.05 7.00 -5.20
C GLY A 688 29.06 7.02 -4.05
N ALA A 689 28.93 6.07 -3.10
CA ALA A 689 29.90 5.92 -2.01
C ALA A 689 31.30 5.49 -2.49
N ARG A 690 31.35 4.58 -3.45
CA ARG A 690 32.63 4.15 -4.10
C ARG A 690 33.34 5.30 -4.79
N ILE A 691 32.56 6.13 -5.52
CA ILE A 691 33.09 7.32 -6.19
C ILE A 691 33.60 8.33 -5.15
N ALA A 692 32.81 8.62 -4.12
CA ALA A 692 33.17 9.58 -3.08
C ALA A 692 34.43 9.14 -2.32
N ARG A 693 34.52 7.86 -1.95
CA ARG A 693 35.67 7.32 -1.20
C ARG A 693 36.95 7.27 -2.02
N ARG A 694 36.86 6.80 -3.27
CA ARG A 694 38.08 6.55 -4.09
C ARG A 694 38.56 7.79 -4.81
N TYR A 695 37.67 8.68 -5.22
CA TYR A 695 37.97 9.83 -6.06
C TYR A 695 37.73 11.18 -5.40
N THR A 696 37.15 11.19 -4.17
CA THR A 696 36.83 12.41 -3.44
C THR A 696 35.86 13.32 -4.27
N ILE A 697 34.91 12.69 -4.97
CA ILE A 697 33.91 13.38 -5.83
C ILE A 697 32.53 13.15 -5.26
N ASN A 698 31.78 14.24 -5.00
CA ASN A 698 30.36 14.17 -4.72
C ASN A 698 29.59 14.17 -6.04
N ALA A 699 28.76 13.15 -6.26
CA ALA A 699 27.95 12.99 -7.46
C ALA A 699 26.46 13.18 -7.15
N GLN A 700 25.72 13.67 -8.13
CA GLN A 700 24.24 13.69 -8.09
C GLN A 700 23.71 12.33 -8.51
N LEU A 701 22.71 11.80 -7.78
CA LEU A 701 22.08 10.52 -8.02
C LEU A 701 20.59 10.71 -8.39
N THR A 702 20.16 10.00 -9.42
CA THR A 702 18.72 9.91 -9.79
C THR A 702 18.40 8.45 -10.10
N THR A 703 17.23 7.95 -9.70
CA THR A 703 16.87 6.55 -9.85
C THR A 703 15.46 6.39 -10.39
N ASP A 704 15.24 5.35 -11.21
CA ASP A 704 13.92 4.88 -11.60
C ASP A 704 13.84 3.34 -11.56
N ASP A 705 12.77 2.75 -12.13
CA ASP A 705 12.60 1.30 -12.14
C ASP A 705 13.57 0.59 -13.10
N ASN A 706 14.05 1.27 -14.14
CA ASN A 706 14.90 0.70 -15.19
C ASN A 706 16.39 0.82 -14.90
N GLY A 707 16.78 1.76 -14.01
CA GLY A 707 18.19 1.99 -13.70
C GLY A 707 18.42 3.19 -12.79
N PHE A 708 19.64 3.73 -12.87
CA PHE A 708 20.03 4.93 -12.13
C PHE A 708 21.07 5.76 -12.90
N LEU A 709 21.09 7.03 -12.60
CA LEU A 709 21.96 8.04 -13.21
C LEU A 709 22.88 8.61 -12.16
N ILE A 710 24.17 8.77 -12.53
CA ILE A 710 25.18 9.43 -11.73
C ILE A 710 25.79 10.58 -12.54
N ALA A 711 25.56 11.82 -12.11
CA ALA A 711 26.16 13.00 -12.72
C ALA A 711 27.33 13.50 -11.86
N LEU A 712 28.51 13.59 -12.46
CA LEU A 712 29.70 14.15 -11.82
C LEU A 712 29.65 15.68 -11.84
N PRO A 713 30.37 16.38 -10.95
CA PRO A 713 30.53 17.82 -11.03
C PRO A 713 31.19 18.24 -12.36
N ALA A 714 30.93 19.46 -12.78
CA ALA A 714 31.54 20.00 -14.01
C ALA A 714 33.09 19.87 -13.99
N ARG A 715 33.64 19.56 -15.15
CA ARG A 715 35.11 19.34 -15.37
C ARG A 715 35.69 18.12 -14.64
N ARG A 716 34.85 17.26 -14.07
CA ARG A 716 35.30 15.97 -13.53
C ARG A 716 34.87 14.85 -14.47
N SER A 717 35.74 13.87 -14.68
CA SER A 717 35.46 12.67 -15.46
C SER A 717 36.19 11.47 -14.88
N LEU A 718 35.61 10.29 -15.08
CA LEU A 718 36.23 8.99 -14.75
C LEU A 718 36.35 8.17 -16.02
N PRO A 719 37.40 7.33 -16.15
CA PRO A 719 37.56 6.47 -17.30
C PRO A 719 36.58 5.29 -17.31
N ASP A 720 36.38 4.71 -18.47
CA ASP A 720 35.37 3.62 -18.69
C ASP A 720 35.64 2.40 -17.81
N THR A 721 36.93 2.05 -17.61
CA THR A 721 37.32 0.94 -16.74
C THR A 721 36.86 1.11 -15.30
N VAL A 722 36.72 2.35 -14.83
CA VAL A 722 36.20 2.65 -13.50
C VAL A 722 34.68 2.41 -13.48
N TRP A 723 33.98 2.90 -14.49
CA TRP A 723 32.52 2.73 -14.58
C TRP A 723 32.13 1.25 -14.70
N ALA A 724 32.86 0.46 -15.50
CA ALA A 724 32.63 -0.98 -15.63
C ALA A 724 32.78 -1.73 -14.29
N GLY A 725 33.76 -1.32 -13.45
CA GLY A 725 34.01 -1.96 -12.16
C GLY A 725 33.09 -1.53 -11.01
N MET A 726 32.13 -0.60 -11.25
CA MET A 726 31.30 -0.07 -10.17
C MET A 726 30.20 -1.05 -9.70
N LEU A 727 29.71 -1.96 -10.53
CA LEU A 727 28.73 -2.98 -10.18
C LEU A 727 29.43 -4.27 -9.73
N SER A 728 29.84 -4.33 -8.46
CA SER A 728 30.47 -5.50 -7.82
C SER A 728 29.79 -5.78 -6.49
N ALA A 729 29.67 -7.06 -6.10
CA ALA A 729 29.18 -7.48 -4.78
C ALA A 729 30.25 -7.29 -3.68
N GLU A 730 31.51 -7.04 -4.06
CA GLU A 730 32.59 -6.81 -3.12
C GLU A 730 32.37 -5.56 -2.28
N ASN A 731 32.64 -5.64 -0.97
CA ASN A 731 32.42 -4.56 0.01
C ASN A 731 30.99 -3.97 0.03
N PHE A 732 29.98 -4.78 -0.30
CA PHE A 732 28.59 -4.35 -0.45
C PHE A 732 28.06 -3.59 0.78
N GLU A 733 28.10 -4.21 1.99
CA GLU A 733 27.56 -3.59 3.21
C GLU A 733 28.35 -2.37 3.67
N PRO A 734 29.69 -2.37 3.71
CA PRO A 734 30.46 -1.18 4.04
C PRO A 734 30.17 -0.01 3.10
N ASP A 735 30.07 -0.26 1.80
CA ASP A 735 29.81 0.78 0.80
C ASP A 735 28.38 1.31 0.91
N LEU A 736 27.39 0.42 1.12
CA LEU A 736 26.00 0.83 1.35
C LEU A 736 25.87 1.70 2.61
N LEU A 737 26.46 1.28 3.72
CA LEU A 737 26.42 2.04 4.96
C LEU A 737 27.13 3.40 4.81
N ALA A 738 28.25 3.48 4.09
CA ALA A 738 28.93 4.73 3.77
C ALA A 738 28.04 5.68 2.95
N GLY A 739 27.35 5.15 1.92
CA GLY A 739 26.38 5.92 1.11
C GLY A 739 25.17 6.42 1.89
N LEU A 740 24.69 5.63 2.86
CA LEU A 740 23.59 6.02 3.73
C LEU A 740 24.01 7.11 4.74
N ARG A 741 25.21 7.06 5.27
CA ARG A 741 25.73 8.06 6.23
C ARG A 741 25.81 9.46 5.61
N SER A 742 26.18 9.56 4.33
CA SER A 742 26.24 10.82 3.60
C SER A 742 24.87 11.38 3.22
N SER A 743 23.82 10.56 3.34
CA SER A 743 22.43 10.92 3.00
C SER A 743 21.62 11.32 4.23
N TYR A 744 20.57 12.12 4.02
CA TYR A 744 19.60 12.47 5.06
C TYR A 744 18.69 11.30 5.47
N MET A 745 18.72 10.18 4.73
CA MET A 745 17.73 9.09 4.83
C MET A 745 17.71 8.43 6.21
N LEU A 746 18.86 8.09 6.80
CA LEU A 746 18.91 7.48 8.14
C LEU A 746 18.33 8.43 9.20
N ARG A 747 18.69 9.72 9.17
CA ARG A 747 18.15 10.72 10.13
C ARG A 747 16.65 10.90 9.98
N ALA A 748 16.15 10.97 8.75
CA ALA A 748 14.73 11.13 8.48
C ALA A 748 13.89 9.96 9.03
N HIS A 749 14.40 8.72 8.85
CA HIS A 749 13.68 7.53 9.28
C HIS A 749 13.89 7.18 10.76
N PHE A 750 15.01 7.59 11.35
CA PHE A 750 15.22 7.43 12.79
C PHE A 750 14.10 8.07 13.61
N ARG A 751 13.56 9.19 13.19
CA ARG A 751 12.43 9.83 13.87
C ARG A 751 11.22 8.89 13.99
N TYR A 752 10.89 8.16 12.93
CA TYR A 752 9.75 7.21 12.95
C TYR A 752 10.04 6.01 13.85
N VAL A 753 11.25 5.48 13.76
CA VAL A 753 11.73 4.38 14.62
C VAL A 753 11.75 4.81 16.09
N ALA A 754 12.29 5.99 16.39
CA ALA A 754 12.35 6.54 17.74
C ALA A 754 10.96 6.83 18.34
N ASN A 755 9.99 7.24 17.48
CA ASN A 755 8.61 7.42 17.92
C ASN A 755 7.94 6.07 18.24
N THR A 756 8.09 5.07 17.37
CA THR A 756 7.53 3.73 17.58
C THR A 756 8.15 3.09 18.83
N GLY A 757 9.46 3.20 18.99
CA GLY A 757 10.19 2.68 20.15
C GLY A 757 10.05 3.52 21.44
N LEU A 758 9.21 4.55 21.44
CA LEU A 758 8.93 5.43 22.60
C LEU A 758 10.16 6.18 23.14
N LEU A 759 11.22 6.31 22.36
CA LEU A 759 12.38 7.16 22.69
C LEU A 759 12.01 8.64 22.58
N VAL A 760 11.32 9.00 21.48
CA VAL A 760 10.79 10.34 21.22
C VAL A 760 9.28 10.29 21.21
N LEU A 761 8.62 11.01 22.13
CA LEU A 761 7.17 11.02 22.21
C LEU A 761 6.55 12.03 21.25
N ARG A 762 5.47 11.64 20.58
CA ARG A 762 4.67 12.53 19.70
C ARG A 762 3.73 13.42 20.50
N ARG A 763 3.23 12.87 21.62
CA ARG A 763 2.29 13.54 22.54
C ARG A 763 2.80 13.42 23.97
N ALA A 764 2.61 14.46 24.75
CA ALA A 764 2.89 14.44 26.17
C ALA A 764 1.86 15.32 26.91
N GLY A 765 1.22 14.75 27.94
CA GLY A 765 0.20 15.43 28.73
C GLY A 765 -1.02 15.90 27.90
N GLY A 766 -1.46 15.08 26.95
CA GLY A 766 -2.60 15.39 26.07
C GLY A 766 -2.29 16.42 24.96
N ARG A 767 -1.07 16.94 24.88
CA ARG A 767 -0.67 17.94 23.89
C ARG A 767 0.22 17.32 22.83
N THR A 768 -0.07 17.60 21.55
CA THR A 768 0.84 17.25 20.45
C THR A 768 2.04 18.19 20.48
N LEU A 769 3.24 17.61 20.52
CA LEU A 769 4.48 18.39 20.53
C LEU A 769 4.72 19.02 19.16
N ARG A 770 5.32 20.24 19.12
CA ARG A 770 5.60 20.94 17.86
C ARG A 770 6.55 20.11 16.99
N ARG A 771 6.16 19.85 15.77
CA ARG A 771 6.83 18.93 14.84
C ARG A 771 8.26 19.30 14.49
N GLY A 772 8.54 20.60 14.30
CA GLY A 772 9.90 21.09 14.05
C GLY A 772 10.88 20.77 15.18
N ALA A 773 10.45 20.93 16.43
CA ALA A 773 11.24 20.56 17.61
C ALA A 773 11.48 19.04 17.70
N LEU A 774 10.46 18.22 17.36
CA LEU A 774 10.59 16.76 17.35
C LEU A 774 11.60 16.27 16.29
N SER A 775 11.56 16.82 15.09
CA SER A 775 12.48 16.46 14.02
C SER A 775 13.92 16.85 14.36
N TRP A 776 14.11 18.05 14.91
CA TRP A 776 15.42 18.55 15.30
C TRP A 776 16.02 17.76 16.47
N ASN A 777 15.20 17.47 17.49
CA ASN A 777 15.61 16.65 18.63
C ASN A 777 15.96 15.21 18.18
N ALA A 778 15.13 14.59 17.35
CA ALA A 778 15.41 13.25 16.82
C ALA A 778 16.72 13.21 16.02
N SER A 779 17.01 14.24 15.20
CA SER A 779 18.25 14.31 14.45
C SER A 779 19.49 14.42 15.35
N LYS A 780 19.41 15.24 16.42
CA LYS A 780 20.51 15.36 17.39
C LYS A 780 20.74 14.06 18.17
N ILE A 781 19.65 13.42 18.59
CA ILE A 781 19.72 12.12 19.28
C ILE A 781 20.36 11.07 18.35
N PHE A 782 19.93 11.05 17.07
CA PHE A 782 20.51 10.15 16.08
C PHE A 782 22.03 10.34 15.95
N ASP A 783 22.49 11.58 15.76
CA ASP A 783 23.92 11.84 15.56
C ASP A 783 24.76 11.43 16.79
N ARG A 784 24.24 11.67 17.98
CA ARG A 784 24.91 11.25 19.25
C ARG A 784 24.95 9.71 19.33
N LEU A 785 23.82 9.03 19.21
CA LEU A 785 23.74 7.57 19.32
C LEU A 785 24.53 6.88 18.21
N PHE A 786 24.40 7.32 16.98
CA PHE A 786 25.11 6.71 15.85
C PHE A 786 26.64 6.82 15.97
N SER A 787 27.14 7.88 16.63
CA SER A 787 28.56 8.07 16.89
C SER A 787 29.07 7.30 18.11
N ALA A 788 28.23 7.20 19.15
CA ALA A 788 28.59 6.58 20.43
C ALA A 788 28.40 5.04 20.39
N ASP A 789 27.25 4.57 19.93
CA ASP A 789 26.91 3.15 19.93
C ASP A 789 26.02 2.77 18.73
N ARG A 790 26.64 2.13 17.74
CA ARG A 790 25.89 1.61 16.58
C ARG A 790 25.11 0.33 16.87
N ALA A 791 25.40 -0.34 17.99
CA ALA A 791 24.64 -1.51 18.44
C ALA A 791 23.34 -1.13 19.17
N PHE A 792 23.14 0.15 19.44
CA PHE A 792 21.91 0.65 20.07
C PHE A 792 20.66 0.18 19.28
N PRO A 793 19.65 -0.41 19.94
CA PRO A 793 18.55 -1.09 19.27
C PRO A 793 17.84 -0.27 18.20
N LEU A 794 17.54 1.02 18.46
CA LEU A 794 16.84 1.86 17.50
C LEU A 794 17.74 2.36 16.36
N ILE A 795 19.06 2.39 16.52
CA ILE A 795 20.01 2.64 15.42
C ILE A 795 20.04 1.43 14.50
N ARG A 796 20.17 0.22 15.06
CA ARG A 796 20.13 -1.04 14.30
C ARG A 796 18.81 -1.16 13.53
N GLU A 797 17.70 -0.88 14.20
CA GLU A 797 16.38 -0.90 13.58
C GLU A 797 16.25 0.15 12.44
N THR A 798 16.79 1.35 12.61
CA THR A 798 16.80 2.38 11.56
C THR A 798 17.56 1.91 10.33
N ILE A 799 18.74 1.31 10.54
CA ILE A 799 19.53 0.74 9.44
C ILE A 799 18.73 -0.38 8.76
N ARG A 800 18.11 -1.29 9.52
CA ARG A 800 17.26 -2.36 8.98
C ARG A 800 16.10 -1.81 8.12
N VAL A 801 15.34 -0.83 8.65
CA VAL A 801 14.24 -0.19 7.93
C VAL A 801 14.72 0.43 6.63
N VAL A 802 15.82 1.19 6.68
CA VAL A 802 16.33 1.86 5.48
C VAL A 802 16.86 0.85 4.47
N THR A 803 17.60 -0.17 4.90
CA THR A 803 18.25 -1.13 3.98
C THR A 803 17.31 -2.22 3.46
N ARG A 804 16.25 -2.58 4.21
CA ARG A 804 15.33 -3.66 3.82
C ARG A 804 13.93 -3.21 3.46
N ASP A 805 13.35 -2.20 4.16
CA ASP A 805 11.97 -1.79 3.94
C ASP A 805 11.85 -0.67 2.89
N LEU A 806 12.81 0.25 2.83
CA LEU A 806 12.84 1.35 1.86
C LEU A 806 13.68 1.03 0.63
N LEU A 807 14.88 0.57 0.85
CA LEU A 807 15.76 -0.03 -0.14
C LEU A 807 15.49 -1.53 -0.21
N ASP A 808 16.21 -2.24 -1.06
CA ASP A 808 16.17 -3.69 -1.11
C ASP A 808 17.62 -4.24 -1.22
N ALA A 809 18.34 -4.13 -0.12
CA ALA A 809 19.74 -4.57 -0.07
C ALA A 809 19.91 -6.06 -0.37
N PRO A 810 19.06 -6.99 0.11
CA PRO A 810 19.15 -8.39 -0.26
C PRO A 810 19.00 -8.64 -1.77
N ALA A 811 17.98 -8.03 -2.39
CA ALA A 811 17.75 -8.18 -3.82
C ALA A 811 18.86 -7.48 -4.65
N ALA A 812 19.39 -6.34 -4.17
CA ALA A 812 20.51 -5.66 -4.82
C ALA A 812 21.80 -6.50 -4.80
N ARG A 813 22.09 -7.17 -3.67
CA ARG A 813 23.21 -8.10 -3.58
C ARG A 813 23.01 -9.28 -4.54
N ALA A 814 21.84 -9.92 -4.51
CA ALA A 814 21.52 -11.05 -5.38
C ALA A 814 21.60 -10.65 -6.87
N TYR A 815 21.19 -9.42 -7.21
CA TYR A 815 21.34 -8.89 -8.56
C TYR A 815 22.81 -8.79 -8.98
N LEU A 816 23.69 -8.22 -8.14
CA LEU A 816 25.12 -8.11 -8.44
C LEU A 816 25.81 -9.48 -8.58
N GLU A 817 25.44 -10.45 -7.73
CA GLU A 817 25.94 -11.82 -7.78
C GLU A 817 25.41 -12.61 -9.00
N GLY A 818 24.27 -12.21 -9.55
CA GLY A 818 23.63 -12.82 -10.71
C GLY A 818 24.05 -12.23 -12.07
N LEU A 819 24.90 -11.19 -12.11
CA LEU A 819 25.39 -10.62 -13.35
C LEU A 819 26.35 -11.60 -14.05
N GLU A 820 26.15 -11.86 -15.33
CA GLU A 820 26.97 -12.77 -16.13
C GLU A 820 28.37 -12.19 -16.43
N ALA A 821 28.48 -10.86 -16.52
CA ALA A 821 29.74 -10.15 -16.80
C ALA A 821 29.68 -8.71 -16.23
N GLN A 822 30.86 -8.06 -16.22
CA GLN A 822 30.90 -6.63 -15.95
C GLN A 822 30.10 -5.87 -17.02
N PRO A 823 29.44 -4.74 -16.67
CA PRO A 823 28.69 -3.97 -17.61
C PRO A 823 29.55 -3.38 -18.72
N HIS A 824 29.03 -3.42 -19.94
CA HIS A 824 29.64 -2.71 -21.05
C HIS A 824 29.46 -1.22 -20.90
N VAL A 825 30.51 -0.45 -21.13
CA VAL A 825 30.47 1.02 -21.11
C VAL A 825 30.42 1.53 -22.54
N LEU A 826 29.37 2.28 -22.85
CA LEU A 826 29.06 2.78 -24.19
C LEU A 826 28.98 4.31 -24.19
N HIS A 827 29.27 4.92 -25.36
CA HIS A 827 29.18 6.36 -25.58
C HIS A 827 28.17 6.66 -26.72
N PRO A 828 26.87 6.56 -26.47
CA PRO A 828 25.88 6.80 -27.53
C PRO A 828 25.96 8.24 -28.04
N VAL A 829 25.71 8.43 -29.35
CA VAL A 829 25.71 9.74 -30.01
C VAL A 829 24.55 10.65 -29.60
N ALA A 830 23.48 10.05 -29.07
CA ALA A 830 22.30 10.75 -28.51
C ALA A 830 21.78 9.99 -27.30
N ALA A 831 20.94 10.64 -26.49
CA ALA A 831 20.21 9.95 -25.42
C ALA A 831 19.39 8.80 -25.99
N THR A 832 19.61 7.59 -25.50
CA THR A 832 18.92 6.40 -25.98
C THR A 832 17.48 6.35 -25.48
N PRO A 833 16.58 5.62 -26.15
CA PRO A 833 15.20 5.51 -25.72
C PRO A 833 15.02 5.06 -24.25
N PHE A 834 15.87 4.15 -23.75
CA PHE A 834 15.80 3.68 -22.37
C PHE A 834 16.31 4.70 -21.33
N THR A 835 17.02 5.72 -21.78
CA THR A 835 17.54 6.80 -20.93
C THR A 835 16.49 7.90 -20.67
N PHE A 836 15.47 8.04 -21.49
CA PHE A 836 14.52 9.17 -21.44
C PHE A 836 13.86 9.33 -20.05
N GLY A 837 13.38 8.24 -19.47
CA GLY A 837 12.73 8.22 -18.16
C GLY A 837 13.63 8.75 -17.05
N ILE A 838 14.87 8.27 -17.00
CA ILE A 838 15.85 8.64 -15.96
C ILE A 838 16.30 10.08 -16.12
N VAL A 839 16.60 10.51 -17.34
CA VAL A 839 17.07 11.88 -17.61
C VAL A 839 15.98 12.89 -17.29
N THR A 840 14.74 12.64 -17.71
CA THR A 840 13.63 13.55 -17.39
C THR A 840 13.31 13.59 -15.91
N SER A 841 13.53 12.49 -15.19
CA SER A 841 13.39 12.45 -13.73
C SER A 841 14.48 13.23 -13.00
N SER A 842 15.67 13.43 -13.59
CA SER A 842 16.74 14.23 -12.99
C SER A 842 16.44 15.72 -12.92
N PHE A 843 15.48 16.21 -13.71
CA PHE A 843 15.00 17.57 -13.69
C PHE A 843 13.75 17.79 -12.80
N GLY A 844 13.34 16.76 -12.05
CA GLY A 844 12.04 16.62 -11.38
C GLY A 844 11.62 17.73 -10.39
N ASP A 845 12.54 18.53 -9.88
CA ASP A 845 12.21 19.65 -8.96
C ASP A 845 11.97 20.97 -9.68
N THR A 846 12.24 21.05 -10.99
CA THR A 846 12.24 22.29 -11.76
C THR A 846 11.21 22.34 -12.90
N VAL A 847 10.62 21.19 -13.29
CA VAL A 847 9.81 21.08 -14.51
C VAL A 847 8.42 20.54 -14.20
N ALA A 848 7.36 21.25 -14.64
CA ALA A 848 5.97 20.77 -14.56
C ALA A 848 5.79 19.49 -15.38
N VAL A 849 4.86 18.60 -14.98
CA VAL A 849 4.69 17.28 -15.65
C VAL A 849 4.29 17.39 -17.11
N ASP A 850 3.62 18.48 -17.53
CA ASP A 850 3.31 18.72 -18.95
C ASP A 850 4.60 18.90 -19.77
N ASP A 851 5.62 19.51 -19.19
CA ASP A 851 6.93 19.67 -19.81
C ASP A 851 7.70 18.36 -19.93
N ARG A 852 7.43 17.34 -19.06
CA ARG A 852 8.07 16.02 -19.15
C ARG A 852 7.70 15.27 -20.43
N ALA A 853 6.45 15.28 -20.85
CA ALA A 853 6.02 14.65 -22.10
C ALA A 853 6.67 15.36 -23.30
N ALA A 854 6.69 16.69 -23.30
CA ALA A 854 7.36 17.48 -24.33
C ALA A 854 8.87 17.19 -24.40
N MET A 855 9.53 17.05 -23.23
CA MET A 855 10.96 16.71 -23.18
C MET A 855 11.24 15.32 -23.74
N ILE A 856 10.43 14.32 -23.40
CA ILE A 856 10.56 12.96 -23.92
C ILE A 856 10.34 12.93 -25.42
N GLU A 857 9.34 13.64 -25.94
CA GLU A 857 9.12 13.77 -27.39
C GLU A 857 10.29 14.46 -28.09
N ALA A 858 10.84 15.54 -27.54
CA ALA A 858 12.03 16.20 -28.11
C ALA A 858 13.27 15.29 -28.13
N LEU A 859 13.46 14.45 -27.09
CA LEU A 859 14.51 13.44 -27.09
C LEU A 859 14.25 12.34 -28.12
N HIS A 860 12.99 11.94 -28.29
CA HIS A 860 12.58 10.96 -29.28
C HIS A 860 12.79 11.46 -30.72
N GLU A 861 12.41 12.72 -31.01
CA GLU A 861 12.69 13.34 -32.32
C GLU A 861 14.18 13.35 -32.67
N ARG A 862 15.07 13.59 -31.70
CA ARG A 862 16.52 13.49 -31.90
C ARG A 862 16.97 12.07 -32.24
N VAL A 863 16.40 11.07 -31.59
CA VAL A 863 16.65 9.66 -31.91
C VAL A 863 16.21 9.35 -33.34
N LEU A 864 15.00 9.76 -33.71
CA LEU A 864 14.50 9.56 -35.07
C LEU A 864 15.41 10.23 -36.13
N ALA A 865 15.85 11.46 -35.86
CA ALA A 865 16.78 12.17 -36.74
C ALA A 865 18.12 11.43 -36.89
N VAL A 866 18.68 10.88 -35.80
CA VAL A 866 19.93 10.09 -35.85
C VAL A 866 19.77 8.79 -36.65
N LEU A 867 18.59 8.15 -36.52
CA LEU A 867 18.28 6.90 -37.23
C LEU A 867 17.77 7.11 -38.67
N GLY A 868 17.53 8.35 -39.11
CA GLY A 868 16.94 8.67 -40.40
C GLY A 868 15.47 8.23 -40.54
N GLU A 869 14.74 8.11 -39.41
CA GLU A 869 13.34 7.74 -39.33
C GLU A 869 12.44 8.97 -39.36
N ALA A 870 11.30 8.91 -40.04
CA ALA A 870 10.31 9.99 -40.06
C ALA A 870 9.48 9.96 -38.74
N PRO A 871 9.05 11.14 -38.24
CA PRO A 871 8.14 11.21 -37.11
C PRO A 871 6.82 10.46 -37.36
N GLU A 872 6.36 9.73 -36.35
CA GLU A 872 5.08 9.02 -36.46
C GLU A 872 3.91 10.01 -36.49
N LYS A 873 3.03 9.83 -37.47
CA LYS A 873 1.73 10.52 -37.43
C LYS A 873 0.83 9.82 -36.38
N PRO A 874 0.07 10.57 -35.58
CA PRO A 874 -0.89 9.97 -34.69
C PRO A 874 -1.82 9.05 -35.45
N PRO A 875 -2.19 7.86 -34.91
CA PRO A 875 -3.14 6.99 -35.57
C PRO A 875 -4.43 7.76 -35.82
N GLN A 876 -4.83 7.88 -37.07
CA GLN A 876 -6.17 8.38 -37.36
C GLN A 876 -7.14 7.37 -36.76
N PRO A 877 -8.14 7.81 -35.98
CA PRO A 877 -9.17 6.91 -35.47
C PRO A 877 -9.78 6.23 -36.70
N GLU A 878 -9.72 4.89 -36.72
CA GLU A 878 -10.44 4.14 -37.75
C GLU A 878 -11.89 4.62 -37.71
N PRO A 879 -12.47 5.01 -38.89
CA PRO A 879 -13.84 5.42 -38.92
C PRO A 879 -14.70 4.24 -38.46
N VAL A 880 -15.38 4.44 -37.35
CA VAL A 880 -16.33 3.43 -36.83
C VAL A 880 -17.36 3.22 -37.94
N PRO A 881 -17.48 2.01 -38.51
CA PRO A 881 -18.50 1.79 -39.53
C PRO A 881 -19.89 1.96 -38.93
N TYR A 882 -20.69 2.82 -39.51
CA TYR A 882 -22.08 3.03 -39.14
C TYR A 882 -22.98 2.14 -39.98
N ASP A 883 -24.03 1.60 -39.38
CA ASP A 883 -25.08 0.88 -40.10
C ASP A 883 -25.92 1.85 -40.93
N LYS A 884 -26.81 1.30 -41.75
CA LYS A 884 -27.74 2.07 -42.58
C LYS A 884 -28.74 2.95 -41.81
N HIS A 885 -28.73 2.88 -40.47
CA HIS A 885 -29.56 3.70 -39.56
C HIS A 885 -28.71 4.69 -38.75
N GLY A 886 -27.42 4.86 -39.06
CA GLY A 886 -26.51 5.78 -38.42
C GLY A 886 -26.06 5.31 -37.01
N GLN A 887 -26.20 4.03 -36.67
CA GLN A 887 -25.69 3.47 -35.40
C GLN A 887 -24.30 2.84 -35.65
N PRO A 888 -23.34 3.06 -34.69
CA PRO A 888 -22.02 2.48 -34.80
C PRO A 888 -22.08 0.95 -34.79
N MET A 889 -21.53 0.30 -35.81
CA MET A 889 -21.39 -1.15 -35.85
C MET A 889 -20.30 -1.58 -34.88
N LEU A 890 -20.66 -2.03 -33.67
CA LEU A 890 -19.77 -2.67 -32.74
C LEU A 890 -19.34 -4.03 -33.32
N LEU A 891 -18.04 -4.23 -33.50
CA LEU A 891 -17.49 -5.55 -33.84
C LEU A 891 -17.89 -6.54 -32.72
N ARG A 892 -18.65 -7.56 -33.13
CA ARG A 892 -19.07 -8.69 -32.27
C ARG A 892 -17.89 -9.57 -31.87
#